data_925d1354e60c75c964cbe96f84a6e262
#
_entry.id   925d1354e60c75c964cbe96f84a6e262
#
_cell.length_a   1.000
_cell.length_b   1.000
_cell.length_c   1.000
_cell.angle_alpha   90.00
_cell.angle_beta   90.00
_cell.angle_gamma   90.00
#
_symmetry.space_group_name_H-M   'P 1'
#
loop_
_entity.id
_entity.type
_entity.pdbx_description
1 polymer ?
#
loop_
_entity_poly.entity_id
_entity_poly.type
_entity_poly.pdbx_seq_one_letter_code
_entity_poly.pdbx_strand_id
1 'polypeptide(L)'
;MTVGAGLPIVLAGPILRHITANNVSVWLATSRHCDVRFEFFPEAQPDLNQTYETGDQDWQVLKAGESLYYHLVDIELGTSLPIDVLISYRLSVKPTGEAEQAWQDHTVWAPDLCYPGRDLPCFKVPDRITSLFHGSCRKPHAQTPDGLAGADVVLRQALGPEGETTAGSPALPSLLVMSGDQVYADDVAGPMLQAISLLVEKLGLPDEPLDGVEPGLPASGNELRNVGNLLYHRDTLLPRVYKNKTVFDVLFGGTEKPVFTTQHARNHLVTLGEMLAMYLLVWSPASWQGMPELKAPEGLEAKDAEMYAEETATLKDFRAELPACRRVMAHLPTAMIFDDHDITDDWNLSLAWEQAAYSHPLSRRVIGNALVAYALNQAWGNRARTIGPDILPPVQAALADPGSEAHETAITTLLEYEEWDYQWQTSPPLIVLDTRTRRWRSERNAHNPSGLLDWEAATDLQTHLKGKDAVLLVSAAPIFGVKLIETVQKMFTLAGKPLTVDAEYWMAHSGTASAILNVFGHRGTPQHFVILSGDVHYSFVYDVELRQTAPSLSGATDDGPKIWQICSSGIKNKWPDKLIKILDRGNRWAFSPRSPLNWFTKRRGMRVIPRKPVGTPHGRRILNASGIGLVELDETGAPIDINQVLPDGSLVSFERREAEARDD
;
A
#
# COMPACT_ATOMS: atom_id res chain seq x y z
N MET A 1 27.58 -11.47 13.72
CA MET A 1 28.27 -10.84 12.55
C MET A 1 28.86 -9.50 12.98
N THR A 2 29.88 -8.97 12.29
CA THR A 2 30.38 -7.63 12.60
C THR A 2 29.36 -6.62 12.08
N VAL A 3 28.85 -5.73 12.93
CA VAL A 3 27.86 -4.68 12.57
C VAL A 3 28.41 -3.84 11.43
N GLY A 4 27.57 -3.55 10.44
CA GLY A 4 27.91 -2.73 9.29
C GLY A 4 28.86 -3.35 8.25
N ALA A 5 29.48 -4.50 8.54
CA ALA A 5 30.44 -5.10 7.61
C ALA A 5 29.77 -5.61 6.32
N GLY A 6 30.27 -5.13 5.18
CA GLY A 6 29.79 -5.54 3.86
C GLY A 6 28.36 -5.07 3.52
N LEU A 7 27.83 -4.07 4.23
CA LEU A 7 26.59 -3.39 3.83
C LEU A 7 26.86 -2.46 2.64
N PRO A 8 25.97 -2.44 1.62
CA PRO A 8 26.02 -1.41 0.59
C PRO A 8 25.73 -0.03 1.20
N ILE A 9 26.23 1.03 0.59
CA ILE A 9 26.03 2.39 1.09
C ILE A 9 24.56 2.80 1.03
N VAL A 10 23.86 2.48 -0.05
CA VAL A 10 22.40 2.66 -0.20
C VAL A 10 21.72 1.31 0.03
N LEU A 11 20.91 1.22 1.07
CA LEU A 11 20.18 0.02 1.47
C LEU A 11 18.85 -0.11 0.70
N ALA A 12 18.16 1.01 0.51
CA ALA A 12 16.89 1.05 -0.23
C ALA A 12 16.67 2.43 -0.87
N GLY A 13 15.92 2.46 -1.97
CA GLY A 13 15.65 3.65 -2.76
C GLY A 13 16.63 3.81 -3.95
N PRO A 14 16.59 4.98 -4.63
CA PRO A 14 15.71 6.11 -4.36
C PRO A 14 14.25 5.78 -4.67
N ILE A 15 13.34 6.30 -3.88
CA ILE A 15 11.91 6.29 -4.17
C ILE A 15 11.49 7.73 -4.41
N LEU A 16 11.07 8.04 -5.62
CA LEU A 16 10.48 9.34 -5.92
C LEU A 16 9.14 9.46 -5.20
N ARG A 17 8.96 10.55 -4.46
CA ARG A 17 7.76 10.79 -3.68
C ARG A 17 6.93 11.92 -4.30
N HIS A 18 6.52 12.91 -3.56
CA HIS A 18 5.75 14.02 -4.11
C HIS A 18 6.66 14.91 -4.99
N ILE A 19 6.27 15.08 -6.25
CA ILE A 19 7.00 15.90 -7.24
C ILE A 19 6.04 16.90 -7.87
N THR A 20 6.49 18.15 -7.90
CA THR A 20 5.85 19.25 -8.62
C THR A 20 6.89 20.02 -9.44
N ALA A 21 6.48 21.02 -10.21
CA ALA A 21 7.43 21.87 -10.91
C ALA A 21 8.40 22.63 -9.95
N ASN A 22 8.01 22.85 -8.70
CA ASN A 22 8.75 23.66 -7.73
C ASN A 22 9.31 22.87 -6.54
N ASN A 23 9.00 21.59 -6.45
CA ASN A 23 9.44 20.74 -5.34
C ASN A 23 9.65 19.30 -5.80
N VAL A 24 10.72 18.67 -5.30
CA VAL A 24 11.03 17.25 -5.51
C VAL A 24 11.34 16.60 -4.17
N SER A 25 10.56 15.60 -3.78
CA SER A 25 10.83 14.80 -2.58
C SER A 25 11.30 13.40 -2.97
N VAL A 26 12.39 12.93 -2.35
CA VAL A 26 12.97 11.61 -2.58
C VAL A 26 13.29 10.95 -1.24
N TRP A 27 12.82 9.73 -1.07
CA TRP A 27 13.13 8.89 0.08
C TRP A 27 14.26 7.91 -0.25
N LEU A 28 15.21 7.75 0.68
CA LEU A 28 16.22 6.70 0.61
C LEU A 28 16.69 6.27 2.02
N ALA A 29 17.24 5.05 2.11
CA ALA A 29 17.89 4.54 3.31
C ALA A 29 19.35 4.19 3.03
N THR A 30 20.26 4.62 3.93
CA THR A 30 21.70 4.37 3.80
C THR A 30 22.24 3.63 5.01
N SER A 31 23.37 2.92 4.84
CA SER A 31 24.04 2.21 5.92
C SER A 31 24.99 3.10 6.74
N ARG A 32 25.21 4.33 6.32
CA ARG A 32 26.06 5.33 6.98
C ARG A 32 25.40 6.68 6.89
N HIS A 33 25.73 7.59 7.80
CA HIS A 33 25.35 8.98 7.64
C HIS A 33 26.03 9.56 6.41
N CYS A 34 25.25 10.07 5.45
CA CYS A 34 25.77 10.53 4.16
C CYS A 34 25.33 11.98 3.89
N ASP A 35 26.25 12.72 3.27
CA ASP A 35 25.88 13.88 2.47
C ASP A 35 25.23 13.37 1.18
N VAL A 36 24.24 14.08 0.68
CA VAL A 36 23.51 13.75 -0.54
C VAL A 36 23.64 14.90 -1.52
N ARG A 37 23.86 14.58 -2.79
CA ARG A 37 23.82 15.53 -3.91
C ARG A 37 22.76 15.08 -4.90
N PHE A 38 21.91 16.01 -5.30
CA PHE A 38 20.88 15.77 -6.29
C PHE A 38 21.06 16.75 -7.45
N GLU A 39 21.17 16.23 -8.67
CA GLU A 39 21.37 17.00 -9.88
C GLU A 39 20.23 16.71 -10.86
N PHE A 40 19.64 17.76 -11.44
CA PHE A 40 18.57 17.68 -12.44
C PHE A 40 19.06 18.10 -13.80
N PHE A 41 18.68 17.34 -14.82
CA PHE A 41 19.06 17.54 -16.21
C PHE A 41 17.80 17.47 -17.10
N PRO A 42 17.01 18.55 -17.23
CA PRO A 42 15.87 18.58 -18.14
C PRO A 42 16.33 18.35 -19.58
N GLU A 43 15.74 17.37 -20.27
CA GLU A 43 16.11 17.05 -21.65
C GLU A 43 15.83 18.23 -22.58
N ALA A 44 16.75 18.48 -23.53
CA ALA A 44 16.74 19.62 -24.47
C ALA A 44 16.74 21.03 -23.84
N GLN A 45 16.96 21.15 -22.49
CA GLN A 45 16.98 22.45 -21.80
C GLN A 45 18.15 22.52 -20.79
N PRO A 46 19.41 22.44 -21.24
CA PRO A 46 20.58 22.39 -20.35
C PRO A 46 20.78 23.64 -19.49
N ASP A 47 20.21 24.77 -19.88
CA ASP A 47 20.24 26.02 -19.11
C ASP A 47 19.39 25.90 -17.81
N LEU A 48 18.56 24.89 -17.69
CA LEU A 48 17.74 24.59 -16.50
C LEU A 48 18.36 23.52 -15.60
N ASN A 49 19.61 23.11 -15.85
CA ASN A 49 20.30 22.18 -14.95
C ASN A 49 20.47 22.80 -13.58
N GLN A 50 20.18 22.03 -12.55
CA GLN A 50 20.22 22.47 -11.15
C GLN A 50 20.91 21.42 -10.30
N THR A 51 21.65 21.86 -9.28
CA THR A 51 22.34 20.98 -8.32
C THR A 51 22.01 21.44 -6.90
N TYR A 52 21.73 20.49 -6.03
CA TYR A 52 21.46 20.70 -4.61
C TYR A 52 22.29 19.70 -3.79
N GLU A 53 22.82 20.16 -2.66
CA GLU A 53 23.61 19.32 -1.75
C GLU A 53 23.07 19.43 -0.29
N THR A 54 23.42 18.46 0.54
CA THR A 54 23.20 18.55 1.98
C THR A 54 23.83 19.82 2.52
N GLY A 55 23.04 20.63 3.25
CA GLY A 55 23.45 21.94 3.74
C GLY A 55 22.88 23.13 2.96
N ASP A 56 22.46 22.93 1.71
CA ASP A 56 21.75 23.97 0.93
C ASP A 56 20.33 24.14 1.45
N GLN A 57 19.74 23.07 1.99
CA GLN A 57 18.38 22.99 2.50
C GLN A 57 18.32 22.08 3.73
N ASP A 58 17.28 22.23 4.55
CA ASP A 58 17.04 21.44 5.77
C ASP A 58 16.50 20.04 5.43
N TRP A 59 17.33 19.18 4.82
CA TRP A 59 16.96 17.80 4.59
C TRP A 59 17.03 17.00 5.88
N GLN A 60 16.00 16.21 6.12
CA GLN A 60 15.88 15.47 7.36
C GLN A 60 16.52 14.08 7.26
N VAL A 61 17.31 13.74 8.27
CA VAL A 61 17.95 12.43 8.41
C VAL A 61 17.58 11.85 9.77
N LEU A 62 17.03 10.64 9.79
CA LEU A 62 16.67 9.93 11.00
C LEU A 62 17.53 8.68 11.13
N LYS A 63 18.20 8.55 12.28
CA LYS A 63 19.08 7.42 12.56
C LYS A 63 18.30 6.31 13.28
N ALA A 64 18.48 5.06 12.81
CA ALA A 64 17.97 3.86 13.47
C ALA A 64 19.14 2.86 13.67
N GLY A 65 19.51 2.59 14.91
CA GLY A 65 20.63 1.71 15.21
C GLY A 65 22.01 2.25 14.78
N GLU A 66 22.95 1.34 14.52
CA GLU A 66 24.34 1.71 14.19
C GLU A 66 24.53 2.01 12.70
N SER A 67 23.84 1.25 11.83
CA SER A 67 24.07 1.24 10.38
C SER A 67 22.75 1.37 9.58
N LEU A 68 21.84 2.24 10.01
CA LEU A 68 20.64 2.59 9.27
C LEU A 68 20.32 4.07 9.45
N TYR A 69 20.23 4.79 8.32
CA TYR A 69 19.86 6.19 8.25
C TYR A 69 18.80 6.38 7.19
N TYR A 70 17.66 6.92 7.58
CA TYR A 70 16.58 7.30 6.68
C TYR A 70 16.75 8.76 6.27
N HIS A 71 16.69 9.03 4.98
CA HIS A 71 16.77 10.36 4.41
C HIS A 71 15.47 10.68 3.68
N LEU A 72 14.91 11.83 3.94
CA LEU A 72 13.95 12.47 3.05
C LEU A 72 14.59 13.74 2.50
N VAL A 73 14.98 13.65 1.24
CA VAL A 73 15.54 14.75 0.46
C VAL A 73 14.36 15.50 -0.13
N ASP A 74 13.96 16.62 0.50
CA ASP A 74 12.84 17.45 0.07
C ASP A 74 13.39 18.77 -0.47
N ILE A 75 13.44 18.90 -1.78
CA ILE A 75 14.10 19.99 -2.50
C ILE A 75 13.07 21.03 -2.91
N GLU A 76 13.20 22.25 -2.40
CA GLU A 76 12.55 23.43 -2.95
C GLU A 76 13.41 24.01 -4.08
N LEU A 77 12.88 23.99 -5.29
CA LEU A 77 13.65 24.35 -6.48
C LEU A 77 13.77 25.86 -6.64
N GLY A 78 14.98 26.34 -6.91
CA GLY A 78 15.23 27.75 -7.21
C GLY A 78 14.68 28.18 -8.56
N THR A 79 14.59 27.23 -9.51
CA THR A 79 13.97 27.41 -10.82
C THR A 79 13.03 26.26 -11.06
N SER A 80 11.80 26.56 -11.53
CA SER A 80 10.80 25.53 -11.80
C SER A 80 11.28 24.54 -12.86
N LEU A 81 11.01 23.25 -12.64
CA LEU A 81 11.23 22.23 -13.66
C LEU A 81 10.24 22.41 -14.82
N PRO A 82 10.65 22.13 -16.05
CA PRO A 82 9.77 22.21 -17.21
C PRO A 82 8.69 21.13 -17.13
N ILE A 83 7.48 21.52 -17.53
CA ILE A 83 6.32 20.65 -17.60
C ILE A 83 6.39 19.79 -18.87
N ASP A 84 5.97 18.53 -18.75
CA ASP A 84 5.87 17.55 -19.84
C ASP A 84 7.19 17.21 -20.55
N VAL A 85 8.31 17.56 -19.93
CA VAL A 85 9.66 17.22 -20.37
C VAL A 85 10.22 16.12 -19.49
N LEU A 86 10.98 15.20 -20.06
CA LEU A 86 11.75 14.22 -19.28
C LEU A 86 12.90 14.93 -18.55
N ILE A 87 13.04 14.63 -17.29
CA ILE A 87 14.08 15.17 -16.42
C ILE A 87 14.92 14.01 -15.95
N SER A 88 16.11 13.89 -16.50
CA SER A 88 17.13 12.98 -16.01
C SER A 88 17.68 13.52 -14.69
N TYR A 89 18.02 12.64 -13.75
CA TYR A 89 18.60 13.05 -12.50
C TYR A 89 19.76 12.17 -12.06
N ARG A 90 20.68 12.75 -11.31
CA ARG A 90 21.75 12.02 -10.62
C ARG A 90 21.61 12.21 -9.12
N LEU A 91 21.51 11.09 -8.40
CA LEU A 91 21.60 11.04 -6.95
C LEU A 91 22.95 10.48 -6.56
N SER A 92 23.74 11.26 -5.85
CA SER A 92 25.04 10.85 -5.34
C SER A 92 25.06 10.92 -3.82
N VAL A 93 25.73 9.98 -3.18
CA VAL A 93 25.91 9.93 -1.72
C VAL A 93 27.40 9.89 -1.38
N LYS A 94 27.76 10.50 -0.25
CA LYS A 94 29.13 10.48 0.29
C LYS A 94 29.05 10.36 1.82
N PRO A 95 29.74 9.40 2.47
CA PRO A 95 29.77 9.32 3.92
C PRO A 95 30.24 10.63 4.55
N THR A 96 29.48 11.13 5.51
CA THR A 96 29.77 12.39 6.21
C THR A 96 31.02 12.25 7.09
N GLY A 97 31.88 13.26 7.08
CA GLY A 97 33.12 13.26 7.88
C GLY A 97 34.33 12.57 7.25
N GLU A 98 34.18 11.89 6.12
CA GLU A 98 35.22 11.26 5.35
C GLU A 98 35.59 12.12 4.13
N ALA A 99 36.36 13.21 4.36
CA ALA A 99 36.62 14.23 3.35
C ALA A 99 37.31 13.72 2.09
N GLU A 100 38.08 12.60 2.17
CA GLU A 100 38.79 12.01 1.05
C GLU A 100 37.94 11.05 0.19
N GLN A 101 36.72 10.70 0.61
CA GLN A 101 35.83 9.83 -0.19
C GLN A 101 35.15 10.59 -1.33
N ALA A 102 35.13 9.94 -2.49
CA ALA A 102 34.41 10.45 -3.66
C ALA A 102 32.90 10.28 -3.52
N TRP A 103 32.17 11.15 -4.19
CA TRP A 103 30.74 10.96 -4.40
C TRP A 103 30.49 9.65 -5.17
N GLN A 104 29.51 8.87 -4.72
CA GLN A 104 29.08 7.62 -5.34
C GLN A 104 27.66 7.77 -5.86
N ASP A 105 27.47 7.63 -7.16
CA ASP A 105 26.16 7.65 -7.78
C ASP A 105 25.64 6.22 -8.04
N HIS A 106 24.49 6.11 -8.71
CA HIS A 106 23.83 4.84 -8.98
C HIS A 106 24.71 3.84 -9.73
N THR A 107 25.71 4.27 -10.49
CA THR A 107 26.62 3.34 -11.21
C THR A 107 27.40 2.45 -10.24
N VAL A 108 27.59 2.92 -9.00
CA VAL A 108 28.29 2.19 -7.93
C VAL A 108 27.33 1.36 -7.09
N TRP A 109 26.23 1.95 -6.61
CA TRP A 109 25.34 1.30 -5.64
C TRP A 109 24.08 0.68 -6.26
N ALA A 110 23.73 0.99 -7.51
CA ALA A 110 22.58 0.44 -8.25
C ALA A 110 22.80 0.47 -9.77
N PRO A 111 23.79 -0.27 -10.32
CA PRO A 111 24.16 -0.19 -11.74
C PRO A 111 23.05 -0.62 -12.70
N ASP A 112 22.00 -1.27 -12.19
CA ASP A 112 20.82 -1.71 -12.91
C ASP A 112 19.62 -0.74 -12.78
N LEU A 113 19.82 0.47 -12.26
CA LEU A 113 18.76 1.44 -11.99
C LEU A 113 18.19 2.07 -13.28
N CYS A 114 19.00 2.24 -14.31
CA CYS A 114 18.60 2.90 -15.54
C CYS A 114 17.99 1.93 -16.54
N TYR A 115 17.08 2.45 -17.39
CA TYR A 115 16.56 1.72 -18.54
C TYR A 115 17.56 1.70 -19.69
N PRO A 116 17.51 0.70 -20.59
CA PRO A 116 18.38 0.62 -21.76
C PRO A 116 18.36 1.92 -22.59
N GLY A 117 19.55 2.38 -23.00
CA GLY A 117 19.73 3.63 -23.75
C GLY A 117 19.76 4.90 -22.90
N ARG A 118 19.68 4.78 -21.55
CA ARG A 118 19.77 5.91 -20.62
C ARG A 118 20.94 5.73 -19.64
N ASP A 119 21.69 6.81 -19.45
CA ASP A 119 22.79 6.86 -18.48
C ASP A 119 22.35 7.29 -17.07
N LEU A 120 21.15 7.87 -16.95
CA LEU A 120 20.58 8.37 -15.71
C LEU A 120 19.12 7.93 -15.56
N PRO A 121 18.65 7.71 -14.32
CA PRO A 121 17.23 7.60 -14.07
C PRO A 121 16.51 8.92 -14.40
N CYS A 122 15.22 8.86 -14.71
CA CYS A 122 14.47 10.02 -15.11
C CYS A 122 13.01 9.97 -14.64
N PHE A 123 12.37 11.14 -14.60
CA PHE A 123 10.95 11.29 -14.33
C PHE A 123 10.38 12.43 -15.20
N LYS A 124 9.07 12.62 -15.12
CA LYS A 124 8.36 13.70 -15.81
C LYS A 124 7.46 14.41 -14.80
N VAL A 125 7.40 15.73 -14.88
CA VAL A 125 6.39 16.56 -14.20
C VAL A 125 5.25 16.79 -15.21
N PRO A 126 4.10 16.14 -15.08
CA PRO A 126 3.02 16.29 -16.04
C PRO A 126 2.21 17.55 -15.78
N ASP A 127 1.72 18.22 -16.84
CA ASP A 127 0.65 19.22 -16.72
C ASP A 127 -0.65 18.58 -16.20
N ARG A 128 -0.92 17.39 -16.75
CA ARG A 128 -2.09 16.57 -16.38
C ARG A 128 -1.70 15.11 -16.24
N ILE A 129 -2.36 14.41 -15.32
CA ILE A 129 -2.28 12.95 -15.24
C ILE A 129 -3.08 12.37 -16.40
N THR A 130 -2.39 11.92 -17.43
CA THR A 130 -2.98 11.23 -18.59
C THR A 130 -2.93 9.71 -18.46
N SER A 131 -2.00 9.20 -17.65
CA SER A 131 -1.82 7.78 -17.40
C SER A 131 -1.20 7.56 -16.02
N LEU A 132 -1.62 6.52 -15.32
CA LEU A 132 -1.08 6.17 -14.00
C LEU A 132 -1.10 4.66 -13.76
N PHE A 133 -0.17 4.20 -12.92
CA PHE A 133 -0.23 2.87 -12.32
C PHE A 133 -0.94 2.90 -10.97
N HIS A 134 -1.67 1.81 -10.67
CA HIS A 134 -2.34 1.65 -9.39
C HIS A 134 -2.38 0.18 -8.97
N GLY A 135 -2.11 -0.11 -7.69
CA GLY A 135 -2.22 -1.45 -7.15
C GLY A 135 -2.02 -1.53 -5.63
N SER A 136 -2.31 -2.73 -5.07
CA SER A 136 -2.17 -3.05 -3.65
C SER A 136 -1.80 -4.52 -3.44
N CYS A 137 -1.63 -4.95 -2.20
CA CYS A 137 -1.48 -6.35 -1.79
C CYS A 137 -0.28 -7.04 -2.44
N ARG A 138 0.90 -6.62 -2.00
CA ARG A 138 2.19 -7.16 -2.48
C ARG A 138 2.82 -8.08 -1.43
N LYS A 139 2.35 -9.33 -1.37
CA LYS A 139 2.79 -10.36 -0.42
C LYS A 139 4.04 -11.09 -0.93
N PRO A 140 5.22 -10.99 -0.27
CA PRO A 140 6.48 -11.52 -0.79
C PRO A 140 6.47 -13.01 -1.12
N HIS A 141 5.82 -13.83 -0.29
CA HIS A 141 5.78 -15.29 -0.44
C HIS A 141 4.51 -15.81 -1.12
N ALA A 142 3.69 -14.95 -1.74
CA ALA A 142 2.61 -15.41 -2.59
C ALA A 142 3.17 -16.12 -3.83
N GLN A 143 2.62 -17.31 -4.13
CA GLN A 143 3.06 -18.16 -5.26
C GLN A 143 2.57 -17.59 -6.61
N THR A 144 2.98 -16.37 -6.92
CA THR A 144 2.65 -15.65 -8.15
C THR A 144 3.73 -14.61 -8.42
N PRO A 145 4.04 -14.28 -9.70
CA PRO A 145 5.00 -13.23 -10.01
C PRO A 145 4.54 -11.84 -9.55
N ASP A 146 5.47 -10.89 -9.47
CA ASP A 146 5.23 -9.52 -9.00
C ASP A 146 4.72 -8.62 -10.13
N GLY A 147 3.59 -7.93 -9.92
CA GLY A 147 3.00 -7.00 -10.89
C GLY A 147 3.87 -5.76 -11.16
N LEU A 148 4.74 -5.36 -10.21
CA LEU A 148 5.70 -4.29 -10.44
C LEU A 148 6.74 -4.66 -11.51
N ALA A 149 7.03 -5.96 -11.70
CA ALA A 149 7.86 -6.39 -12.84
C ALA A 149 7.17 -6.08 -14.18
N GLY A 150 5.85 -6.22 -14.27
CA GLY A 150 5.08 -5.80 -15.44
C GLY A 150 5.13 -4.28 -15.68
N ALA A 151 5.02 -3.48 -14.60
CA ALA A 151 5.19 -2.03 -14.69
C ALA A 151 6.58 -1.66 -15.22
N ASP A 152 7.64 -2.36 -14.78
CA ASP A 152 9.00 -2.18 -15.28
C ASP A 152 9.12 -2.46 -16.79
N VAL A 153 8.40 -3.47 -17.30
CA VAL A 153 8.36 -3.76 -18.74
C VAL A 153 7.71 -2.61 -19.52
N VAL A 154 6.58 -2.07 -19.02
CA VAL A 154 5.89 -0.93 -19.65
C VAL A 154 6.79 0.31 -19.65
N LEU A 155 7.44 0.62 -18.52
CA LEU A 155 8.38 1.76 -18.44
C LEU A 155 9.58 1.57 -19.36
N ARG A 156 10.10 0.37 -19.50
CA ARG A 156 11.20 0.04 -20.43
C ARG A 156 10.80 0.30 -21.87
N GLN A 157 9.55 -0.01 -22.24
CA GLN A 157 9.03 0.28 -23.58
C GLN A 157 8.84 1.79 -23.81
N ALA A 158 8.37 2.53 -22.80
CA ALA A 158 8.12 3.97 -22.88
C ALA A 158 9.40 4.81 -22.84
N LEU A 159 10.46 4.35 -22.15
CA LEU A 159 11.72 5.09 -21.92
C LEU A 159 12.91 4.53 -22.72
N GLY A 160 12.71 3.46 -23.47
CA GLY A 160 13.75 2.84 -24.30
C GLY A 160 14.16 3.70 -25.50
N PRO A 161 15.16 3.25 -26.28
CA PRO A 161 15.65 3.97 -27.46
C PRO A 161 14.54 4.25 -28.46
N GLU A 162 14.59 5.41 -29.09
CA GLU A 162 13.68 5.76 -30.19
C GLU A 162 13.74 4.69 -31.30
N GLY A 163 12.62 4.03 -31.57
CA GLY A 163 12.51 2.93 -32.55
C GLY A 163 12.08 1.60 -31.96
N GLU A 164 12.17 1.38 -30.64
CA GLU A 164 11.55 0.26 -29.95
C GLU A 164 10.09 0.53 -29.54
N THR A 165 9.67 1.81 -29.52
CA THR A 165 8.27 2.18 -29.33
C THR A 165 7.46 1.80 -30.55
N THR A 166 6.70 0.73 -30.46
CA THR A 166 5.75 0.31 -31.51
C THR A 166 4.50 1.19 -31.45
N ALA A 167 3.85 1.41 -32.59
CA ALA A 167 2.55 2.06 -32.63
C ALA A 167 1.57 1.29 -31.70
N GLY A 168 1.10 1.92 -30.63
CA GLY A 168 0.26 1.31 -29.61
C GLY A 168 0.97 1.02 -28.28
N SER A 169 2.24 1.39 -28.10
CA SER A 169 2.87 1.38 -26.77
C SER A 169 2.14 2.34 -25.82
N PRO A 170 1.91 1.94 -24.55
CA PRO A 170 1.30 2.82 -23.57
C PRO A 170 2.09 4.12 -23.40
N ALA A 171 1.39 5.23 -23.16
CA ALA A 171 2.03 6.49 -22.77
C ALA A 171 2.81 6.29 -21.46
N LEU A 172 3.90 7.04 -21.27
CA LEU A 172 4.66 7.01 -20.01
C LEU A 172 3.72 7.39 -18.85
N PRO A 173 3.48 6.46 -17.88
CA PRO A 173 2.68 6.78 -16.71
C PRO A 173 3.31 7.92 -15.90
N SER A 174 2.47 8.79 -15.37
CA SER A 174 2.89 9.95 -14.61
C SER A 174 3.05 9.69 -13.11
N LEU A 175 2.46 8.60 -12.62
CA LEU A 175 2.28 8.36 -11.19
C LEU A 175 2.14 6.87 -10.91
N LEU A 176 2.68 6.42 -9.77
CA LEU A 176 2.41 5.13 -9.16
C LEU A 176 1.60 5.35 -7.87
N VAL A 177 0.43 4.71 -7.76
CA VAL A 177 -0.40 4.72 -6.55
C VAL A 177 -0.39 3.33 -5.92
N MET A 178 0.12 3.25 -4.69
CA MET A 178 0.15 2.02 -3.90
C MET A 178 -0.86 2.16 -2.76
N SER A 179 -2.02 1.51 -2.93
CA SER A 179 -3.21 1.75 -2.10
C SER A 179 -3.39 0.72 -0.96
N GLY A 180 -2.30 0.32 -0.31
CA GLY A 180 -2.30 -0.54 0.88
C GLY A 180 -1.56 -1.86 0.68
N ASP A 181 -1.25 -2.51 1.79
CA ASP A 181 -0.58 -3.82 1.89
C ASP A 181 0.76 -3.89 1.15
N GLN A 182 1.60 -2.90 1.40
CA GLN A 182 2.95 -2.88 0.84
C GLN A 182 3.88 -3.83 1.59
N VAL A 183 3.59 -4.08 2.85
CA VAL A 183 4.17 -5.13 3.69
C VAL A 183 3.06 -5.95 4.31
N TYR A 184 3.37 -7.19 4.65
CA TYR A 184 2.52 -8.09 5.42
C TYR A 184 3.20 -8.33 6.75
N ALA A 185 2.95 -7.43 7.73
CA ALA A 185 3.57 -7.50 9.04
C ALA A 185 3.08 -8.69 9.87
N ASP A 186 1.88 -9.14 9.57
CA ASP A 186 1.15 -10.21 10.24
C ASP A 186 1.34 -11.60 9.60
N ASP A 187 1.65 -11.66 8.30
CA ASP A 187 1.80 -12.89 7.54
C ASP A 187 3.19 -12.92 6.88
N VAL A 188 4.17 -13.46 7.60
CA VAL A 188 5.58 -13.47 7.20
C VAL A 188 6.06 -14.89 6.97
N ALA A 189 6.70 -15.13 5.82
CA ALA A 189 7.34 -16.40 5.53
C ALA A 189 8.48 -16.71 6.52
N GLY A 190 8.67 -17.96 6.90
CA GLY A 190 9.75 -18.36 7.78
C GLY A 190 11.14 -17.92 7.32
N PRO A 191 11.54 -18.14 6.04
CA PRO A 191 12.81 -17.64 5.52
C PRO A 191 12.89 -16.09 5.47
N MET A 192 11.76 -15.38 5.27
CA MET A 192 11.73 -13.92 5.37
C MET A 192 12.00 -13.47 6.81
N LEU A 193 11.37 -14.10 7.81
CA LEU A 193 11.61 -13.79 9.22
C LEU A 193 13.07 -14.03 9.61
N GLN A 194 13.69 -15.08 9.06
CA GLN A 194 15.12 -15.33 9.24
C GLN A 194 15.98 -14.24 8.59
N ALA A 195 15.63 -13.80 7.37
CA ALA A 195 16.32 -12.70 6.71
C ALA A 195 16.18 -11.38 7.48
N ILE A 196 14.99 -11.09 8.02
CA ILE A 196 14.74 -9.94 8.90
C ILE A 196 15.67 -10.00 10.12
N SER A 197 15.75 -11.15 10.80
CA SER A 197 16.62 -11.32 11.98
C SER A 197 18.08 -11.05 11.67
N LEU A 198 18.57 -11.58 10.55
CA LEU A 198 19.94 -11.34 10.07
C LEU A 198 20.19 -9.87 9.72
N LEU A 199 19.21 -9.20 9.13
CA LEU A 199 19.35 -7.78 8.77
C LEU A 199 19.33 -6.88 10.01
N VAL A 200 18.46 -7.15 10.99
CA VAL A 200 18.42 -6.44 12.28
C VAL A 200 19.78 -6.50 12.97
N GLU A 201 20.39 -7.69 13.06
CA GLU A 201 21.74 -7.87 13.63
C GLU A 201 22.81 -7.11 12.83
N LYS A 202 22.77 -7.21 11.50
CA LYS A 202 23.75 -6.60 10.59
C LYS A 202 23.71 -5.08 10.61
N LEU A 203 22.50 -4.50 10.77
CA LEU A 203 22.28 -3.07 10.88
C LEU A 203 22.60 -2.53 12.29
N GLY A 204 22.78 -3.40 13.28
CA GLY A 204 22.96 -3.01 14.67
C GLY A 204 21.77 -2.23 15.20
N LEU A 205 20.54 -2.66 14.87
CA LEU A 205 19.34 -2.05 15.41
C LEU A 205 19.26 -2.30 16.92
N PRO A 206 18.81 -1.32 17.73
CA PRO A 206 18.71 -1.49 19.17
C PRO A 206 17.82 -2.68 19.53
N ASP A 207 18.22 -3.42 20.55
CA ASP A 207 17.38 -4.49 21.10
C ASP A 207 16.21 -3.89 21.87
N GLU A 208 15.01 -4.37 21.58
CA GLU A 208 13.78 -3.90 22.21
C GLU A 208 13.45 -4.77 23.42
N PRO A 209 13.44 -4.22 24.68
CA PRO A 209 13.01 -4.95 25.87
C PRO A 209 11.53 -5.36 25.76
N LEU A 210 11.25 -6.62 26.04
CA LEU A 210 9.89 -7.20 26.07
C LEU A 210 9.52 -7.69 27.46
N ASP A 211 10.48 -7.76 28.40
CA ASP A 211 10.23 -8.07 29.80
C ASP A 211 9.38 -6.98 30.44
N GLY A 212 8.36 -7.41 31.18
CA GLY A 212 7.38 -6.48 31.77
C GLY A 212 6.26 -6.03 30.83
N VAL A 213 6.34 -6.29 29.53
CA VAL A 213 5.24 -6.04 28.58
C VAL A 213 4.11 -7.04 28.86
N GLU A 214 4.43 -8.34 28.90
CA GLU A 214 3.49 -9.40 29.28
C GLU A 214 4.25 -10.62 29.82
N PRO A 215 3.67 -11.35 30.83
CA PRO A 215 4.26 -12.57 31.33
C PRO A 215 4.39 -13.67 30.25
N GLY A 216 5.55 -14.30 30.17
CA GLY A 216 5.79 -15.43 29.26
C GLY A 216 6.39 -15.03 27.90
N LEU A 217 6.60 -13.74 27.66
CA LEU A 217 7.38 -13.28 26.52
C LEU A 217 8.87 -13.52 26.74
N PRO A 218 9.66 -13.68 25.65
CA PRO A 218 11.12 -13.52 25.70
C PRO A 218 11.48 -12.16 26.32
N ALA A 219 12.62 -12.07 27.02
CA ALA A 219 13.00 -10.84 27.70
C ALA A 219 13.30 -9.68 26.71
N SER A 220 13.69 -10.00 25.48
CA SER A 220 13.99 -9.00 24.48
C SER A 220 13.75 -9.49 23.05
N GLY A 221 13.81 -8.54 22.08
CA GLY A 221 13.73 -8.84 20.67
C GLY A 221 14.85 -9.78 20.18
N ASN A 222 16.04 -9.70 20.76
CA ASN A 222 17.15 -10.64 20.46
C ASN A 222 16.80 -12.05 20.89
N GLU A 223 16.23 -12.22 22.09
CA GLU A 223 15.75 -13.53 22.54
C GLU A 223 14.60 -14.04 21.67
N LEU A 224 13.65 -13.18 21.34
CA LEU A 224 12.51 -13.50 20.46
C LEU A 224 12.99 -14.07 19.12
N ARG A 225 14.01 -13.49 18.53
CA ARG A 225 14.58 -13.93 17.25
C ARG A 225 15.42 -15.20 17.35
N ASN A 226 16.05 -15.45 18.50
CA ASN A 226 16.93 -16.60 18.73
C ASN A 226 16.19 -17.88 19.22
N VAL A 227 14.92 -17.76 19.61
CA VAL A 227 14.15 -18.94 20.06
C VAL A 227 13.66 -19.71 18.84
N GLY A 228 14.40 -20.74 18.45
CA GLY A 228 14.09 -21.61 17.29
C GLY A 228 12.69 -22.22 17.32
N ASN A 229 12.09 -22.38 18.52
CA ASN A 229 10.73 -22.90 18.69
C ASN A 229 9.62 -21.89 18.36
N LEU A 230 9.95 -20.61 18.08
CA LEU A 230 8.96 -19.58 17.75
C LEU A 230 8.76 -19.39 16.25
N LEU A 231 9.60 -19.98 15.42
CA LEU A 231 9.35 -19.98 13.97
C LEU A 231 8.08 -20.77 13.67
N TYR A 232 7.09 -20.14 13.05
CA TYR A 232 5.71 -20.63 12.84
C TYR A 232 4.86 -20.82 14.09
N HIS A 233 5.28 -20.26 15.25
CA HIS A 233 4.55 -20.36 16.52
C HIS A 233 4.41 -19.04 17.27
N ARG A 234 4.68 -17.89 16.62
CA ARG A 234 4.54 -16.57 17.24
C ARG A 234 3.09 -16.19 17.57
N ASP A 235 2.11 -16.82 16.90
CA ASP A 235 0.71 -16.69 17.26
C ASP A 235 0.42 -17.14 18.72
N THR A 236 1.27 -17.96 19.31
CA THR A 236 1.15 -18.38 20.72
C THR A 236 1.50 -17.27 21.71
N LEU A 237 2.26 -16.25 21.26
CA LEU A 237 2.62 -15.07 22.06
C LEU A 237 1.54 -13.97 21.99
N LEU A 238 0.70 -14.00 20.94
CA LEU A 238 -0.28 -12.97 20.70
C LEU A 238 -1.51 -13.16 21.60
N PRO A 239 -2.10 -12.07 22.10
CA PRO A 239 -3.21 -12.14 23.04
C PRO A 239 -4.47 -12.76 22.42
N ARG A 240 -5.20 -13.49 23.26
CA ARG A 240 -6.45 -14.15 22.90
C ARG A 240 -7.59 -13.63 23.77
N VAL A 241 -8.74 -13.40 23.18
CA VAL A 241 -9.93 -12.90 23.88
C VAL A 241 -10.90 -14.04 24.12
N TYR A 242 -11.34 -14.21 25.38
CA TYR A 242 -12.44 -15.10 25.69
C TYR A 242 -13.75 -14.55 25.10
N LYS A 243 -14.36 -15.28 24.17
CA LYS A 243 -15.69 -14.97 23.67
C LYS A 243 -16.75 -15.79 24.38
N ASN A 244 -17.83 -15.13 24.80
CA ASN A 244 -19.03 -15.81 25.26
C ASN A 244 -19.51 -16.83 24.22
N LYS A 245 -19.73 -18.07 24.66
CA LYS A 245 -20.10 -19.22 23.83
C LYS A 245 -21.36 -18.90 23.00
N THR A 246 -21.20 -18.71 21.71
CA THR A 246 -22.33 -18.74 20.77
C THR A 246 -22.60 -20.18 20.33
N VAL A 247 -23.82 -20.47 19.85
CA VAL A 247 -24.22 -21.81 19.37
C VAL A 247 -23.24 -22.40 18.36
N PHE A 248 -22.54 -21.56 17.60
CA PHE A 248 -21.53 -21.97 16.60
C PHE A 248 -20.19 -22.38 17.24
N ASP A 249 -19.83 -21.79 18.39
CA ASP A 249 -18.62 -22.19 19.15
C ASP A 249 -18.83 -23.57 19.78
N VAL A 250 -20.08 -23.91 20.09
CA VAL A 250 -20.47 -25.27 20.55
C VAL A 250 -20.36 -26.29 19.40
N LEU A 251 -20.67 -25.92 18.17
CA LEU A 251 -20.58 -26.81 17.00
C LEU A 251 -19.15 -27.02 16.50
N PHE A 252 -18.25 -26.05 16.71
CA PHE A 252 -16.87 -26.07 16.23
C PHE A 252 -15.81 -26.06 17.35
N GLY A 253 -16.19 -26.38 18.57
CA GLY A 253 -15.25 -26.67 19.66
C GLY A 253 -14.66 -25.49 20.39
N GLY A 254 -15.44 -24.40 20.57
CA GLY A 254 -15.18 -23.33 21.57
C GLY A 254 -13.73 -22.87 21.69
N THR A 255 -13.09 -22.45 20.57
CA THR A 255 -11.72 -21.94 20.58
C THR A 255 -11.69 -20.46 20.98
N GLU A 256 -10.76 -20.09 21.85
CA GLU A 256 -10.39 -18.71 22.10
C GLU A 256 -10.01 -18.05 20.76
N LYS A 257 -10.59 -16.88 20.44
CA LYS A 257 -10.17 -16.15 19.25
C LYS A 257 -8.97 -15.25 19.59
N PRO A 258 -7.91 -15.25 18.77
CA PRO A 258 -6.86 -14.26 18.92
C PRO A 258 -7.40 -12.85 18.65
N VAL A 259 -6.80 -11.83 19.24
CA VAL A 259 -7.03 -10.41 18.88
C VAL A 259 -6.57 -10.18 17.46
N PHE A 260 -5.41 -10.73 17.13
CA PHE A 260 -4.89 -10.77 15.76
C PHE A 260 -5.49 -11.95 15.01
N THR A 261 -6.24 -11.69 13.96
CA THR A 261 -7.19 -12.64 13.35
C THR A 261 -6.65 -13.37 12.14
N THR A 262 -5.51 -12.96 11.59
CA THR A 262 -4.93 -13.64 10.44
C THR A 262 -4.72 -15.14 10.71
N GLN A 263 -5.14 -15.97 9.76
CA GLN A 263 -4.91 -17.43 9.82
C GLN A 263 -3.41 -17.79 9.79
N HIS A 264 -2.58 -16.82 9.41
CA HIS A 264 -1.15 -16.96 9.19
C HIS A 264 -0.29 -16.16 10.18
N ALA A 265 -0.83 -15.65 11.31
CA ALA A 265 -0.09 -14.93 12.36
C ALA A 265 1.05 -15.74 13.00
N ARG A 266 1.37 -16.90 12.43
CA ARG A 266 2.40 -17.82 12.91
C ARG A 266 3.81 -17.22 12.97
N ASN A 267 4.05 -16.17 12.18
CA ASN A 267 5.31 -15.43 12.14
C ASN A 267 5.09 -13.92 12.18
N HIS A 268 4.05 -13.45 12.86
CA HIS A 268 3.78 -12.01 13.01
C HIS A 268 5.04 -11.25 13.49
N LEU A 269 5.33 -10.09 12.90
CA LEU A 269 6.39 -9.22 13.37
C LEU A 269 5.99 -8.58 14.71
N VAL A 270 6.94 -8.43 15.62
CA VAL A 270 6.68 -7.94 16.98
C VAL A 270 7.46 -6.66 17.27
N THR A 271 8.77 -6.66 16.98
CA THR A 271 9.66 -5.57 17.37
C THR A 271 9.79 -4.50 16.29
N LEU A 272 10.09 -3.28 16.71
CA LEU A 272 10.36 -2.16 15.81
C LEU A 272 11.45 -2.50 14.80
N GLY A 273 12.55 -3.12 15.26
CA GLY A 273 13.64 -3.54 14.37
C GLY A 273 13.20 -4.51 13.27
N GLU A 274 12.27 -5.42 13.58
CA GLU A 274 11.72 -6.34 12.58
C GLU A 274 10.87 -5.62 11.55
N MET A 275 10.02 -4.67 11.97
CA MET A 275 9.20 -3.87 11.06
C MET A 275 10.06 -3.06 10.10
N LEU A 276 11.11 -2.38 10.60
CA LEU A 276 12.03 -1.60 9.77
C LEU A 276 12.78 -2.47 8.76
N ALA A 277 13.29 -3.63 9.19
CA ALA A 277 14.00 -4.56 8.32
C ALA A 277 13.10 -5.12 7.21
N MET A 278 11.82 -5.39 7.51
CA MET A 278 10.84 -5.86 6.53
C MET A 278 10.71 -4.88 5.36
N TYR A 279 10.54 -3.57 5.61
CA TYR A 279 10.45 -2.55 4.55
C TYR A 279 11.69 -2.53 3.65
N LEU A 280 12.90 -2.59 4.23
CA LEU A 280 14.13 -2.61 3.45
C LEU A 280 14.23 -3.83 2.54
N LEU A 281 13.82 -5.00 3.03
CA LEU A 281 13.89 -6.26 2.29
C LEU A 281 12.84 -6.34 1.16
N VAL A 282 11.66 -5.73 1.33
CA VAL A 282 10.62 -5.79 0.30
C VAL A 282 10.79 -4.76 -0.80
N TRP A 283 11.61 -3.71 -0.58
CA TRP A 283 11.77 -2.62 -1.56
C TRP A 283 13.11 -2.63 -2.29
N SER A 284 14.11 -3.34 -1.79
CA SER A 284 15.47 -3.24 -2.36
C SER A 284 16.20 -4.57 -2.43
N PRO A 285 16.84 -4.87 -3.56
CA PRO A 285 17.78 -6.00 -3.66
C PRO A 285 19.06 -5.76 -2.85
N ALA A 286 19.41 -4.50 -2.58
CA ALA A 286 20.64 -4.14 -1.89
C ALA A 286 20.67 -4.65 -0.45
N SER A 287 19.53 -4.62 0.26
CA SER A 287 19.41 -5.12 1.64
C SER A 287 19.63 -6.64 1.77
N TRP A 288 19.55 -7.37 0.67
CA TRP A 288 19.84 -8.81 0.61
C TRP A 288 21.32 -9.13 0.36
N GLN A 289 22.15 -8.15 0.04
CA GLN A 289 23.56 -8.38 -0.29
C GLN A 289 24.33 -8.91 0.92
N GLY A 290 25.15 -9.94 0.66
CA GLY A 290 25.96 -10.56 1.69
C GLY A 290 25.17 -11.32 2.77
N MET A 291 23.89 -11.62 2.53
CA MET A 291 23.15 -12.57 3.36
C MET A 291 23.59 -14.00 3.07
N PRO A 292 23.75 -14.85 4.11
CA PRO A 292 24.01 -16.27 3.91
C PRO A 292 22.80 -16.95 3.25
N GLU A 293 23.02 -18.17 2.76
CA GLU A 293 21.93 -19.03 2.31
C GLU A 293 20.97 -19.31 3.47
N LEU A 294 19.69 -19.02 3.28
CA LEU A 294 18.65 -19.27 4.27
C LEU A 294 18.36 -20.77 4.33
N LYS A 295 18.45 -21.36 5.52
CA LYS A 295 18.23 -22.80 5.76
C LYS A 295 17.23 -22.99 6.87
N ALA A 296 16.39 -23.99 6.70
CA ALA A 296 15.46 -24.39 7.76
C ALA A 296 16.21 -24.69 9.06
N PRO A 297 15.81 -24.12 10.18
CA PRO A 297 16.39 -24.48 11.48
C PRO A 297 16.22 -25.97 11.78
N GLU A 298 17.19 -26.53 12.51
CA GLU A 298 17.07 -27.91 13.01
C GLU A 298 15.91 -28.01 14.00
N GLY A 299 15.15 -29.13 13.95
CA GLY A 299 14.07 -29.41 14.87
C GLY A 299 12.68 -28.92 14.47
N LEU A 300 12.52 -28.32 13.27
CA LEU A 300 11.18 -28.03 12.74
C LEU A 300 10.35 -29.30 12.56
N GLU A 301 9.05 -29.23 12.80
CA GLU A 301 8.13 -30.28 12.44
C GLU A 301 8.14 -30.52 10.92
N ALA A 302 7.88 -31.74 10.47
CA ALA A 302 7.94 -32.08 9.05
C ALA A 302 7.08 -31.17 8.15
N LYS A 303 5.89 -30.79 8.61
CA LYS A 303 4.98 -29.87 7.92
C LYS A 303 5.56 -28.46 7.79
N ASP A 304 6.19 -27.97 8.84
CA ASP A 304 6.77 -26.62 8.87
C ASP A 304 8.07 -26.59 8.06
N ALA A 305 8.84 -27.67 8.04
CA ALA A 305 10.01 -27.82 7.18
C ALA A 305 9.64 -27.83 5.69
N GLU A 306 8.55 -28.52 5.32
CA GLU A 306 8.02 -28.51 3.95
C GLU A 306 7.56 -27.11 3.56
N MET A 307 6.80 -26.42 4.41
CA MET A 307 6.35 -25.04 4.19
C MET A 307 7.54 -24.08 4.07
N TYR A 308 8.56 -24.19 4.91
CA TYR A 308 9.78 -23.38 4.82
C TYR A 308 10.49 -23.57 3.48
N ALA A 309 10.54 -24.77 2.94
CA ALA A 309 11.15 -25.06 1.64
C ALA A 309 10.37 -24.40 0.49
N GLU A 310 9.04 -24.48 0.51
CA GLU A 310 8.16 -23.85 -0.50
C GLU A 310 8.29 -22.31 -0.44
N GLU A 311 8.25 -21.73 0.75
CA GLU A 311 8.41 -20.30 0.96
C GLU A 311 9.81 -19.81 0.54
N THR A 312 10.86 -20.62 0.76
CA THR A 312 12.23 -20.30 0.31
C THR A 312 12.30 -20.21 -1.22
N ALA A 313 11.65 -21.13 -1.92
CA ALA A 313 11.60 -21.11 -3.38
C ALA A 313 10.88 -19.84 -3.89
N THR A 314 9.71 -19.54 -3.34
CA THR A 314 8.92 -18.34 -3.68
C THR A 314 9.68 -17.05 -3.37
N LEU A 315 10.37 -16.99 -2.24
CA LEU A 315 11.15 -15.82 -1.82
C LEU A 315 12.38 -15.60 -2.74
N LYS A 316 12.94 -16.66 -3.29
CA LYS A 316 14.03 -16.55 -4.29
C LYS A 316 13.51 -15.84 -5.55
N ASP A 317 12.32 -16.19 -6.03
CA ASP A 317 11.70 -15.55 -7.18
C ASP A 317 11.37 -14.09 -6.89
N PHE A 318 10.80 -13.79 -5.72
CA PHE A 318 10.55 -12.42 -5.27
C PHE A 318 11.83 -11.56 -5.27
N ARG A 319 12.93 -12.10 -4.74
CA ARG A 319 14.23 -11.38 -4.72
C ARG A 319 14.75 -11.09 -6.13
N ALA A 320 14.52 -11.97 -7.08
CA ALA A 320 14.93 -11.77 -8.48
C ALA A 320 14.14 -10.63 -9.15
N GLU A 321 12.93 -10.31 -8.69
CA GLU A 321 12.07 -9.25 -9.20
C GLU A 321 12.32 -7.87 -8.54
N LEU A 322 13.02 -7.81 -7.39
CA LEU A 322 13.30 -6.56 -6.66
C LEU A 322 14.04 -5.47 -7.47
N PRO A 323 14.98 -5.79 -8.37
CA PRO A 323 15.59 -4.77 -9.23
C PRO A 323 14.56 -4.01 -10.08
N ALA A 324 13.55 -4.71 -10.62
CA ALA A 324 12.46 -4.10 -11.37
C ALA A 324 11.62 -3.18 -10.48
N CYS A 325 11.27 -3.62 -9.27
CA CYS A 325 10.53 -2.81 -8.30
C CYS A 325 11.27 -1.51 -7.95
N ARG A 326 12.58 -1.60 -7.68
CA ARG A 326 13.42 -0.42 -7.40
C ARG A 326 13.43 0.55 -8.58
N ARG A 327 13.58 0.06 -9.84
CA ARG A 327 13.56 0.91 -11.03
C ARG A 327 12.24 1.65 -11.17
N VAL A 328 11.10 0.96 -11.04
CA VAL A 328 9.78 1.59 -11.12
C VAL A 328 9.66 2.76 -10.16
N MET A 329 10.01 2.54 -8.87
CA MET A 329 9.91 3.58 -7.84
C MET A 329 10.96 4.71 -7.99
N ALA A 330 12.05 4.46 -8.71
CA ALA A 330 13.05 5.47 -9.03
C ALA A 330 12.68 6.33 -10.26
N HIS A 331 11.65 5.96 -11.03
CA HIS A 331 11.25 6.68 -12.24
C HIS A 331 9.84 7.28 -12.15
N LEU A 332 9.04 6.88 -11.16
CA LEU A 332 7.68 7.39 -10.97
C LEU A 332 7.48 7.99 -9.58
N PRO A 333 6.91 9.20 -9.51
CA PRO A 333 6.36 9.70 -8.24
C PRO A 333 5.42 8.67 -7.64
N THR A 334 5.66 8.29 -6.38
CA THR A 334 4.95 7.18 -5.73
C THR A 334 4.14 7.69 -4.54
N ALA A 335 2.81 7.61 -4.65
CA ALA A 335 1.85 7.87 -3.58
C ALA A 335 1.53 6.56 -2.85
N MET A 336 1.54 6.56 -1.52
CA MET A 336 1.34 5.36 -0.70
C MET A 336 0.34 5.62 0.42
N ILE A 337 -0.39 4.60 0.81
CA ILE A 337 -1.21 4.58 2.03
C ILE A 337 -1.19 3.16 2.60
N PHE A 338 -1.35 3.02 3.91
CA PHE A 338 -1.50 1.72 4.55
C PHE A 338 -2.85 1.07 4.23
N ASP A 339 -2.91 -0.25 4.38
CA ASP A 339 -4.12 -1.00 4.70
C ASP A 339 -3.83 -1.85 5.97
N ASP A 340 -4.66 -2.84 6.29
CA ASP A 340 -4.52 -3.55 7.55
C ASP A 340 -3.24 -4.39 7.64
N HIS A 341 -2.86 -5.13 6.61
CA HIS A 341 -1.66 -5.97 6.64
C HIS A 341 -0.33 -5.21 6.82
N ASP A 342 -0.28 -3.91 6.50
CA ASP A 342 0.87 -3.06 6.85
C ASP A 342 1.06 -2.96 8.37
N ILE A 343 0.00 -3.23 9.15
CA ILE A 343 -0.05 -3.22 10.61
C ILE A 343 -0.40 -4.62 11.15
N THR A 344 -1.64 -5.05 10.97
CA THR A 344 -2.17 -6.39 11.25
C THR A 344 -3.57 -6.56 10.65
N ASP A 345 -3.89 -7.76 10.18
CA ASP A 345 -5.19 -8.13 9.60
C ASP A 345 -6.38 -7.69 10.49
N ASP A 346 -7.45 -7.22 9.88
CA ASP A 346 -8.65 -6.69 10.57
C ASP A 346 -8.39 -5.44 11.46
N TRP A 347 -7.30 -4.70 11.26
CA TRP A 347 -6.94 -3.55 12.08
C TRP A 347 -8.08 -2.52 12.16
N ASN A 348 -8.51 -2.22 13.39
CA ASN A 348 -9.62 -1.31 13.70
C ASN A 348 -10.99 -1.73 13.12
N LEU A 349 -11.18 -3.03 12.86
CA LEU A 349 -12.44 -3.52 12.27
C LEU A 349 -13.69 -3.13 13.07
N SER A 350 -13.59 -3.12 14.41
CA SER A 350 -14.72 -2.78 15.28
C SER A 350 -14.24 -2.15 16.59
N LEU A 351 -15.13 -1.40 17.27
CA LEU A 351 -14.84 -0.84 18.60
C LEU A 351 -14.40 -1.92 19.61
N ALA A 352 -15.01 -3.11 19.56
CA ALA A 352 -14.63 -4.20 20.45
C ALA A 352 -13.23 -4.73 20.13
N TRP A 353 -12.82 -4.72 18.86
CA TRP A 353 -11.46 -5.06 18.46
C TRP A 353 -10.47 -4.01 18.98
N GLU A 354 -10.73 -2.73 18.76
CA GLU A 354 -9.89 -1.63 19.24
C GLU A 354 -9.70 -1.69 20.75
N GLN A 355 -10.79 -1.88 21.52
CA GLN A 355 -10.73 -2.00 22.98
C GLN A 355 -9.88 -3.19 23.42
N ALA A 356 -10.00 -4.34 22.77
CA ALA A 356 -9.22 -5.53 23.09
C ALA A 356 -7.74 -5.35 22.73
N ALA A 357 -7.44 -4.81 21.54
CA ALA A 357 -6.08 -4.64 21.06
C ALA A 357 -5.32 -3.56 21.85
N TYR A 358 -5.91 -2.40 22.03
CA TYR A 358 -5.22 -1.25 22.64
C TYR A 358 -5.15 -1.32 24.18
N SER A 359 -6.01 -2.08 24.83
CA SER A 359 -5.90 -2.36 26.28
C SER A 359 -4.83 -3.40 26.62
N HIS A 360 -4.32 -4.13 25.63
CA HIS A 360 -3.33 -5.17 25.83
C HIS A 360 -1.92 -4.64 25.49
N PRO A 361 -0.95 -4.66 26.44
CA PRO A 361 0.35 -4.02 26.25
C PRO A 361 1.10 -4.50 25.01
N LEU A 362 1.17 -5.83 24.78
CA LEU A 362 1.87 -6.39 23.63
C LEU A 362 1.19 -5.98 22.31
N SER A 363 -0.14 -6.08 22.21
CA SER A 363 -0.87 -5.68 21.00
C SER A 363 -0.60 -4.23 20.66
N ARG A 364 -0.70 -3.35 21.67
CA ARG A 364 -0.46 -1.92 21.52
C ARG A 364 0.98 -1.64 21.06
N ARG A 365 1.96 -2.38 21.59
CA ARG A 365 3.36 -2.29 21.20
C ARG A 365 3.58 -2.74 19.75
N VAL A 366 3.02 -3.87 19.33
CA VAL A 366 3.11 -4.42 17.97
C VAL A 366 2.51 -3.44 16.96
N ILE A 367 1.30 -2.94 17.21
CA ILE A 367 0.63 -1.95 16.35
C ILE A 367 1.44 -0.64 16.28
N GLY A 368 1.92 -0.16 17.43
CA GLY A 368 2.73 1.05 17.49
C GLY A 368 4.04 0.92 16.71
N ASN A 369 4.74 -0.21 16.82
CA ASN A 369 5.95 -0.50 16.06
C ASN A 369 5.70 -0.47 14.54
N ALA A 370 4.60 -1.06 14.10
CA ALA A 370 4.20 -1.03 12.70
C ALA A 370 3.88 0.40 12.23
N LEU A 371 3.19 1.20 13.05
CA LEU A 371 2.92 2.62 12.74
C LEU A 371 4.19 3.47 12.67
N VAL A 372 5.17 3.26 13.55
CA VAL A 372 6.48 3.92 13.45
C VAL A 372 7.16 3.58 12.13
N ALA A 373 7.16 2.30 11.74
CA ALA A 373 7.75 1.88 10.48
C ALA A 373 6.99 2.43 9.27
N TYR A 374 5.66 2.43 9.29
CA TYR A 374 4.83 3.05 8.26
C TYR A 374 5.11 4.55 8.13
N ALA A 375 5.16 5.27 9.25
CA ALA A 375 5.44 6.71 9.25
C ALA A 375 6.74 7.04 8.51
N LEU A 376 7.81 6.28 8.77
CA LEU A 376 9.12 6.48 8.14
C LEU A 376 9.18 6.10 6.67
N ASN A 377 8.59 4.96 6.34
CA ASN A 377 8.78 4.36 5.03
C ASN A 377 7.73 4.80 4.01
N GLN A 378 6.50 5.05 4.44
CA GLN A 378 5.42 5.43 3.54
C GLN A 378 4.92 6.88 3.76
N ALA A 379 4.46 7.22 4.96
CA ALA A 379 3.74 8.48 5.20
C ALA A 379 4.63 9.71 5.06
N TRP A 380 5.86 9.67 5.55
CA TRP A 380 6.79 10.80 5.49
C TRP A 380 6.98 11.36 4.07
N GLY A 381 7.16 10.48 3.09
CA GLY A 381 7.29 10.88 1.69
C GLY A 381 6.01 11.38 1.03
N ASN A 382 4.82 11.10 1.58
CA ASN A 382 3.55 11.61 1.03
C ASN A 382 3.37 13.12 1.31
N ARG A 383 3.85 13.57 2.50
CA ARG A 383 3.64 14.93 3.03
C ARG A 383 4.88 15.41 3.78
N ALA A 384 6.01 15.49 3.10
CA ALA A 384 7.32 15.79 3.66
C ALA A 384 7.33 16.93 4.68
N ARG A 385 6.65 18.05 4.39
CA ARG A 385 6.66 19.28 5.20
C ARG A 385 5.62 19.32 6.31
N THR A 386 4.56 18.55 6.21
CA THR A 386 3.42 18.63 7.14
C THR A 386 3.44 17.53 8.20
N ILE A 387 3.89 16.32 7.88
CA ILE A 387 4.07 15.23 8.85
C ILE A 387 5.27 15.49 9.77
N GLY A 388 6.28 16.24 9.30
CA GLY A 388 7.55 16.41 9.99
C GLY A 388 7.46 16.90 11.44
N PRO A 389 6.81 18.05 11.73
CA PRO A 389 6.89 18.68 13.06
C PRO A 389 6.28 17.84 14.20
N ASP A 390 5.17 17.15 13.95
CA ASP A 390 4.40 16.47 14.99
C ASP A 390 4.80 15.00 15.17
N ILE A 391 5.18 14.34 14.09
CA ILE A 391 5.43 12.90 14.06
C ILE A 391 6.91 12.53 14.16
N LEU A 392 7.81 13.27 13.48
CA LEU A 392 9.21 12.84 13.38
C LEU A 392 9.98 12.94 14.71
N PRO A 393 9.80 13.94 15.60
CA PRO A 393 10.51 13.98 16.86
C PRO A 393 10.21 12.77 17.77
N PRO A 394 8.93 12.38 18.03
CA PRO A 394 8.65 11.17 18.79
C PRO A 394 9.14 9.89 18.07
N VAL A 395 9.02 9.80 16.75
CA VAL A 395 9.56 8.68 15.99
C VAL A 395 11.08 8.56 16.15
N GLN A 396 11.83 9.66 16.05
CA GLN A 396 13.28 9.66 16.28
C GLN A 396 13.64 9.20 17.70
N ALA A 397 12.87 9.58 18.69
CA ALA A 397 13.08 9.12 20.06
C ALA A 397 12.83 7.61 20.21
N ALA A 398 11.79 7.09 19.58
CA ALA A 398 11.50 5.65 19.53
C ALA A 398 12.62 4.85 18.83
N LEU A 399 13.17 5.37 17.73
CA LEU A 399 14.29 4.74 17.03
C LEU A 399 15.57 4.69 17.86
N ALA A 400 15.80 5.69 18.69
CA ALA A 400 17.02 5.80 19.51
C ALA A 400 16.99 4.80 20.69
N ASP A 401 15.84 4.59 21.31
CA ASP A 401 15.68 3.75 22.52
C ASP A 401 14.34 2.99 22.51
N PRO A 402 14.23 1.93 21.72
CA PRO A 402 13.02 1.09 21.67
C PRO A 402 12.73 0.46 23.03
N GLY A 403 11.45 0.47 23.44
CA GLY A 403 11.01 -0.04 24.73
C GLY A 403 11.05 0.96 25.87
N SER A 404 11.61 2.17 25.66
CA SER A 404 11.64 3.24 26.63
C SER A 404 10.28 3.96 26.77
N GLU A 405 10.16 4.86 27.76
CA GLU A 405 9.02 5.77 27.91
C GLU A 405 8.84 6.67 26.68
N ALA A 406 9.94 7.07 26.04
CA ALA A 406 9.90 7.86 24.81
C ALA A 406 9.29 7.06 23.65
N HIS A 407 9.57 5.76 23.57
CA HIS A 407 8.93 4.87 22.59
C HIS A 407 7.42 4.73 22.87
N GLU A 408 7.00 4.55 24.12
CA GLU A 408 5.57 4.50 24.48
C GLU A 408 4.85 5.83 24.17
N THR A 409 5.55 6.95 24.35
CA THR A 409 5.03 8.27 23.97
C THR A 409 4.84 8.38 22.47
N ALA A 410 5.80 7.89 21.67
CA ALA A 410 5.69 7.87 20.22
C ALA A 410 4.50 6.98 19.76
N ILE A 411 4.35 5.80 20.35
CA ILE A 411 3.22 4.91 20.09
C ILE A 411 1.89 5.61 20.38
N THR A 412 1.79 6.29 21.53
CA THR A 412 0.57 7.06 21.89
C THR A 412 0.27 8.13 20.86
N THR A 413 1.28 8.93 20.51
CA THR A 413 1.13 9.99 19.49
C THR A 413 0.64 9.45 18.15
N LEU A 414 1.22 8.34 17.69
CA LEU A 414 0.85 7.75 16.40
C LEU A 414 -0.53 7.09 16.40
N LEU A 415 -0.96 6.52 17.54
CA LEU A 415 -2.30 5.96 17.69
C LEU A 415 -3.39 7.02 17.76
N GLU A 416 -3.06 8.22 18.24
CA GLU A 416 -3.96 9.38 18.33
C GLU A 416 -3.91 10.25 17.06
N TYR A 417 -2.95 10.01 16.16
CA TYR A 417 -2.81 10.77 14.94
C TYR A 417 -3.85 10.32 13.89
N GLU A 418 -4.69 11.25 13.44
CA GLU A 418 -5.81 11.00 12.54
C GLU A 418 -5.66 11.67 11.15
N GLU A 419 -4.50 12.26 10.85
CA GLU A 419 -4.27 12.99 9.61
C GLU A 419 -3.38 12.19 8.62
N TRP A 420 -3.64 10.89 8.45
CA TRP A 420 -2.92 10.07 7.47
C TRP A 420 -3.42 10.26 6.05
N ASP A 421 -4.64 10.75 5.86
CA ASP A 421 -5.16 11.17 4.57
C ASP A 421 -4.36 12.35 3.99
N TYR A 422 -4.30 12.45 2.67
CA TYR A 422 -3.59 13.54 2.01
C TYR A 422 -4.11 13.79 0.60
N GLN A 423 -3.71 14.94 0.05
CA GLN A 423 -3.99 15.30 -1.33
C GLN A 423 -2.74 15.81 -2.03
N TRP A 424 -2.60 15.43 -3.30
CA TRP A 424 -1.66 16.04 -4.22
C TRP A 424 -2.40 16.89 -5.23
N GLN A 425 -1.89 18.10 -5.46
CA GLN A 425 -2.49 19.09 -6.38
C GLN A 425 -2.14 18.76 -7.83
N THR A 426 -2.45 17.56 -8.26
CA THR A 426 -2.35 17.12 -9.65
C THR A 426 -3.61 17.53 -10.42
N SER A 427 -3.65 17.28 -11.73
CA SER A 427 -4.82 17.49 -12.58
C SER A 427 -5.18 16.18 -13.29
N PRO A 428 -6.28 15.48 -12.95
CA PRO A 428 -7.16 15.70 -11.79
C PRO A 428 -6.43 15.59 -10.43
N PRO A 429 -6.94 16.24 -9.36
CA PRO A 429 -6.33 16.12 -8.05
C PRO A 429 -6.39 14.68 -7.54
N LEU A 430 -5.30 14.23 -6.90
CA LEU A 430 -5.24 12.97 -6.18
C LEU A 430 -5.63 13.19 -4.72
N ILE A 431 -6.66 12.50 -4.25
CA ILE A 431 -7.10 12.50 -2.86
C ILE A 431 -6.99 11.07 -2.34
N VAL A 432 -6.21 10.88 -1.29
CA VAL A 432 -5.95 9.57 -0.67
C VAL A 432 -6.60 9.53 0.70
N LEU A 433 -7.51 8.58 0.90
CA LEU A 433 -8.29 8.45 2.13
C LEU A 433 -7.57 7.58 3.15
N ASP A 434 -7.64 7.97 4.41
CA ASP A 434 -7.38 7.11 5.55
C ASP A 434 -8.66 6.32 5.88
N THR A 435 -8.63 5.02 5.62
CA THR A 435 -9.76 4.11 5.89
C THR A 435 -9.58 3.28 7.16
N ARG A 436 -8.52 3.55 7.95
CA ARG A 436 -8.14 2.73 9.10
C ARG A 436 -8.20 3.44 10.43
N THR A 437 -7.79 4.70 10.53
CA THR A 437 -7.75 5.41 11.82
C THR A 437 -8.99 6.25 12.07
N ARG A 438 -9.59 6.85 11.04
CA ARG A 438 -10.82 7.66 11.11
C ARG A 438 -12.08 6.83 10.87
N ARG A 439 -12.25 5.74 11.62
CA ARG A 439 -13.39 4.85 11.46
C ARG A 439 -14.63 5.32 12.23
N TRP A 440 -15.80 5.21 11.61
CA TRP A 440 -17.08 5.46 12.25
C TRP A 440 -17.49 4.27 13.12
N ARG A 441 -17.18 4.36 14.41
CA ARG A 441 -17.48 3.31 15.39
C ARG A 441 -19.00 3.09 15.50
N SER A 442 -19.43 1.83 15.55
CA SER A 442 -20.85 1.49 15.65
C SER A 442 -21.40 1.80 17.05
N GLU A 443 -22.35 2.74 17.12
CA GLU A 443 -23.01 3.13 18.39
C GLU A 443 -23.95 2.06 18.94
N ARG A 444 -24.45 1.15 18.08
CA ARG A 444 -25.45 0.14 18.47
C ARG A 444 -24.84 -1.08 19.13
N ASN A 445 -23.70 -1.52 18.67
CA ASN A 445 -23.02 -2.72 19.17
C ASN A 445 -21.54 -2.62 18.85
N ALA A 446 -20.69 -2.67 19.88
CA ALA A 446 -19.24 -2.59 19.75
C ALA A 446 -18.62 -3.69 18.87
N HIS A 447 -19.33 -4.81 18.68
CA HIS A 447 -18.89 -5.92 17.82
C HIS A 447 -19.28 -5.76 16.35
N ASN A 448 -20.09 -4.77 16.00
CA ASN A 448 -20.39 -4.50 14.59
C ASN A 448 -19.19 -3.83 13.93
N PRO A 449 -18.95 -4.11 12.64
CA PRO A 449 -17.90 -3.40 11.90
C PRO A 449 -18.10 -1.89 11.95
N SER A 450 -17.00 -1.18 12.20
CA SER A 450 -16.92 0.26 12.06
C SER A 450 -17.03 0.66 10.59
N GLY A 451 -17.56 1.85 10.30
CA GLY A 451 -17.49 2.41 8.96
C GLY A 451 -16.05 2.83 8.62
N LEU A 452 -15.69 2.72 7.35
CA LEU A 452 -14.34 3.04 6.89
C LEU A 452 -14.00 4.53 6.93
N LEU A 453 -14.99 5.39 7.14
CA LEU A 453 -14.82 6.83 7.26
C LEU A 453 -15.90 7.37 8.21
N ASP A 454 -15.50 8.21 9.16
CA ASP A 454 -16.44 8.90 10.04
C ASP A 454 -17.10 10.11 9.33
N TRP A 455 -17.99 10.81 10.04
CA TRP A 455 -18.73 11.91 9.43
C TRP A 455 -17.88 13.18 9.29
N GLU A 456 -16.90 13.40 10.17
CA GLU A 456 -15.96 14.48 10.10
C GLU A 456 -15.07 14.34 8.87
N ALA A 457 -14.44 13.18 8.68
CA ALA A 457 -13.62 12.89 7.51
C ALA A 457 -14.43 12.92 6.20
N ALA A 458 -15.71 12.50 6.22
CA ALA A 458 -16.59 12.64 5.06
C ALA A 458 -16.89 14.10 4.73
N THR A 459 -16.98 14.98 5.74
CA THR A 459 -17.17 16.43 5.58
C THR A 459 -15.89 17.10 5.04
N ASP A 460 -14.73 16.70 5.54
CA ASP A 460 -13.43 17.16 5.04
C ASP A 460 -13.26 16.76 3.58
N LEU A 461 -13.54 15.49 3.24
CA LEU A 461 -13.54 15.01 1.86
C LEU A 461 -14.46 15.85 0.97
N GLN A 462 -15.70 16.12 1.40
CA GLN A 462 -16.64 16.95 0.64
C GLN A 462 -16.07 18.36 0.42
N THR A 463 -15.37 18.91 1.40
CA THR A 463 -14.75 20.23 1.29
C THR A 463 -13.61 20.24 0.28
N HIS A 464 -12.77 19.21 0.27
CA HIS A 464 -11.68 19.07 -0.70
C HIS A 464 -12.18 18.83 -2.14
N LEU A 465 -13.34 18.24 -2.29
CA LEU A 465 -13.96 17.96 -3.60
C LEU A 465 -14.69 19.15 -4.22
N LYS A 466 -15.08 20.14 -3.43
CA LYS A 466 -15.84 21.30 -3.95
C LYS A 466 -15.09 22.08 -5.04
N GLY A 467 -15.80 22.36 -6.13
CA GLY A 467 -15.29 23.15 -7.24
C GLY A 467 -14.25 22.41 -8.11
N LYS A 468 -14.12 21.10 -7.98
CA LYS A 468 -13.31 20.27 -8.86
C LYS A 468 -14.20 19.62 -9.92
N ASP A 469 -13.70 19.50 -11.16
CA ASP A 469 -14.42 18.83 -12.26
C ASP A 469 -14.28 17.32 -12.22
N ALA A 470 -13.08 16.83 -11.87
CA ALA A 470 -12.72 15.43 -11.75
C ALA A 470 -11.83 15.19 -10.53
N VAL A 471 -11.75 13.94 -10.06
CA VAL A 471 -10.90 13.52 -8.95
C VAL A 471 -10.39 12.09 -9.14
N LEU A 472 -9.13 11.86 -8.77
CA LEU A 472 -8.56 10.54 -8.49
C LEU A 472 -8.71 10.29 -6.99
N LEU A 473 -9.65 9.42 -6.62
CA LEU A 473 -9.95 9.12 -5.22
C LEU A 473 -9.39 7.74 -4.86
N VAL A 474 -8.44 7.70 -3.94
CA VAL A 474 -7.81 6.46 -3.48
C VAL A 474 -8.47 6.02 -2.17
N SER A 475 -8.90 4.76 -2.14
CA SER A 475 -9.44 4.10 -0.96
C SER A 475 -8.85 2.70 -0.89
N ALA A 476 -8.21 2.33 0.20
CA ALA A 476 -7.61 1.00 0.34
C ALA A 476 -8.64 -0.09 0.02
N ALA A 477 -9.81 -0.06 0.65
CA ALA A 477 -10.92 -0.98 0.35
C ALA A 477 -11.88 -0.42 -0.73
N PRO A 478 -12.50 -1.28 -1.58
CA PRO A 478 -13.44 -0.85 -2.61
C PRO A 478 -14.70 -0.22 -2.05
N ILE A 479 -15.09 0.96 -2.59
CA ILE A 479 -16.36 1.60 -2.23
C ILE A 479 -17.54 0.79 -2.79
N PHE A 480 -17.42 0.29 -4.01
CA PHE A 480 -18.41 -0.56 -4.67
C PHE A 480 -17.83 -1.96 -4.91
N GLY A 481 -17.89 -2.83 -3.93
CA GLY A 481 -17.34 -4.18 -3.97
C GLY A 481 -18.21 -5.21 -4.71
N VAL A 482 -17.78 -6.46 -4.74
CA VAL A 482 -18.51 -7.59 -5.36
C VAL A 482 -19.66 -8.02 -4.45
N LYS A 483 -20.90 -7.79 -4.91
CA LYS A 483 -22.13 -7.85 -4.09
C LYS A 483 -22.39 -9.17 -3.38
N LEU A 484 -22.04 -10.29 -4.01
CA LEU A 484 -22.20 -11.60 -3.36
C LEU A 484 -21.30 -11.72 -2.14
N ILE A 485 -20.04 -11.25 -2.24
CA ILE A 485 -19.09 -11.25 -1.14
C ILE A 485 -19.62 -10.36 -0.01
N GLU A 486 -19.98 -9.11 -0.31
CA GLU A 486 -20.62 -8.20 0.65
C GLU A 486 -21.87 -8.79 1.32
N THR A 487 -22.67 -9.57 0.57
CA THR A 487 -23.87 -10.19 1.12
C THR A 487 -23.55 -11.32 2.08
N VAL A 488 -22.56 -12.15 1.74
CA VAL A 488 -22.05 -13.21 2.60
C VAL A 488 -21.45 -12.60 3.88
N GLN A 489 -20.60 -11.60 3.76
CA GLN A 489 -20.03 -10.85 4.89
C GLN A 489 -21.13 -10.26 5.78
N LYS A 490 -22.15 -9.64 5.20
CA LYS A 490 -23.29 -9.11 5.94
C LYS A 490 -24.08 -10.19 6.69
N MET A 491 -24.28 -11.36 6.09
CA MET A 491 -24.96 -12.48 6.76
C MET A 491 -24.16 -12.94 8.00
N PHE A 492 -22.85 -13.05 7.90
CA PHE A 492 -22.01 -13.40 9.04
C PHE A 492 -21.96 -12.29 10.09
N THR A 493 -21.95 -11.02 9.69
CA THR A 493 -22.07 -9.88 10.62
C THR A 493 -23.39 -9.92 11.39
N LEU A 494 -24.52 -10.18 10.72
CA LEU A 494 -25.83 -10.33 11.35
C LEU A 494 -25.88 -11.53 12.31
N ALA A 495 -25.09 -12.58 12.04
CA ALA A 495 -24.92 -13.72 12.91
C ALA A 495 -23.94 -13.43 14.09
N GLY A 496 -23.47 -12.20 14.26
CA GLY A 496 -22.55 -11.79 15.31
C GLY A 496 -21.11 -12.27 15.12
N LYS A 497 -20.68 -12.55 13.88
CA LYS A 497 -19.36 -13.09 13.52
C LYS A 497 -18.69 -12.28 12.38
N PRO A 498 -18.49 -10.97 12.52
CA PRO A 498 -17.85 -10.15 11.49
C PRO A 498 -16.42 -10.59 11.18
N LEU A 499 -15.64 -10.97 12.19
CA LEU A 499 -14.26 -11.45 12.09
C LEU A 499 -14.07 -12.81 11.38
N THR A 500 -15.14 -13.51 10.99
CA THR A 500 -15.04 -14.83 10.35
C THR A 500 -14.93 -14.72 8.83
N VAL A 501 -15.22 -13.55 8.25
CA VAL A 501 -15.35 -13.30 6.83
C VAL A 501 -14.89 -11.91 6.43
N ASP A 502 -13.97 -11.34 7.18
CA ASP A 502 -13.42 -10.03 6.84
C ASP A 502 -14.54 -9.08 6.31
N ALA A 503 -15.29 -8.47 7.23
CA ALA A 503 -16.50 -7.69 6.88
C ALA A 503 -16.15 -6.23 6.54
N GLU A 504 -14.98 -5.99 5.97
CA GLU A 504 -14.47 -4.68 5.63
C GLU A 504 -14.98 -4.21 4.27
N TYR A 505 -16.09 -3.53 4.24
CA TYR A 505 -16.57 -2.86 3.03
C TYR A 505 -17.40 -1.63 3.35
N TRP A 506 -17.31 -0.62 2.51
CA TRP A 506 -17.94 0.69 2.71
C TRP A 506 -19.45 0.63 2.98
N MET A 507 -20.14 -0.34 2.40
CA MET A 507 -21.59 -0.49 2.53
C MET A 507 -22.02 -1.30 3.77
N ALA A 508 -21.05 -1.80 4.59
CA ALA A 508 -21.35 -2.50 5.84
C ALA A 508 -21.96 -1.55 6.86
N HIS A 509 -21.34 -0.41 7.07
CA HIS A 509 -21.82 0.61 8.00
C HIS A 509 -22.79 1.57 7.30
N SER A 510 -24.02 1.71 7.85
CA SER A 510 -25.05 2.48 7.18
C SER A 510 -24.79 4.00 7.15
N GLY A 511 -24.14 4.53 8.17
CA GLY A 511 -23.75 5.95 8.25
C GLY A 511 -22.74 6.30 7.17
N THR A 512 -21.62 5.60 7.14
CA THR A 512 -20.54 5.79 6.16
C THR A 512 -21.03 5.65 4.73
N ALA A 513 -21.84 4.59 4.44
CA ALA A 513 -22.41 4.40 3.11
C ALA A 513 -23.33 5.53 2.68
N SER A 514 -24.13 6.09 3.60
CA SER A 514 -24.98 7.23 3.28
C SER A 514 -24.16 8.52 3.13
N ALA A 515 -23.15 8.74 3.95
CA ALA A 515 -22.29 9.90 3.87
C ALA A 515 -21.55 9.95 2.52
N ILE A 516 -20.89 8.87 2.12
CA ILE A 516 -20.15 8.85 0.85
C ILE A 516 -21.05 8.99 -0.37
N LEU A 517 -22.24 8.38 -0.39
CA LEU A 517 -23.20 8.55 -1.47
C LEU A 517 -23.76 9.98 -1.55
N ASN A 518 -23.92 10.64 -0.40
CA ASN A 518 -24.31 12.06 -0.36
C ASN A 518 -23.17 12.97 -0.87
N VAL A 519 -21.93 12.65 -0.56
CA VAL A 519 -20.76 13.36 -1.12
C VAL A 519 -20.75 13.26 -2.63
N PHE A 520 -20.91 12.06 -3.19
CA PHE A 520 -20.95 11.87 -4.65
C PHE A 520 -22.13 12.56 -5.32
N GLY A 521 -23.30 12.56 -4.69
CA GLY A 521 -24.52 13.19 -5.23
C GLY A 521 -24.61 14.70 -4.99
N HIS A 522 -23.65 15.33 -4.33
CA HIS A 522 -23.72 16.76 -4.01
C HIS A 522 -23.37 17.62 -5.23
N ARG A 523 -24.18 18.66 -5.53
CA ARG A 523 -24.03 19.51 -6.73
C ARG A 523 -22.69 20.26 -6.86
N GLY A 524 -21.96 20.44 -5.77
CA GLY A 524 -20.67 21.15 -5.74
C GLY A 524 -19.46 20.23 -5.82
N THR A 525 -19.65 18.91 -5.92
CA THR A 525 -18.58 17.90 -6.04
C THR A 525 -18.35 17.51 -7.51
N PRO A 526 -17.25 16.84 -7.84
CA PRO A 526 -16.87 16.50 -9.20
C PRO A 526 -17.94 15.77 -10.00
N GLN A 527 -17.93 15.99 -11.32
CA GLN A 527 -18.73 15.19 -12.24
C GLN A 527 -18.04 13.84 -12.58
N HIS A 528 -16.74 13.73 -12.40
CA HIS A 528 -15.97 12.53 -12.68
C HIS A 528 -15.23 12.06 -11.42
N PHE A 529 -15.57 10.86 -10.95
CA PHE A 529 -14.90 10.18 -9.84
C PHE A 529 -14.20 8.93 -10.34
N VAL A 530 -12.87 8.94 -10.36
CA VAL A 530 -12.05 7.75 -10.62
C VAL A 530 -11.59 7.20 -9.28
N ILE A 531 -12.23 6.12 -8.82
CA ILE A 531 -11.95 5.49 -7.53
C ILE A 531 -10.96 4.36 -7.75
N LEU A 532 -9.79 4.49 -7.14
CA LEU A 532 -8.70 3.51 -7.16
C LEU A 532 -8.71 2.76 -5.83
N SER A 533 -8.79 1.43 -5.86
CA SER A 533 -8.88 0.62 -4.64
C SER A 533 -8.15 -0.72 -4.74
N GLY A 534 -7.94 -1.35 -3.58
CA GLY A 534 -7.20 -2.59 -3.39
C GLY A 534 -7.91 -3.64 -2.55
N ASP A 535 -7.21 -4.19 -1.55
CA ASP A 535 -7.63 -5.09 -0.49
C ASP A 535 -8.00 -6.53 -0.95
N VAL A 536 -8.85 -6.70 -1.91
CA VAL A 536 -9.59 -7.94 -2.20
C VAL A 536 -8.83 -9.04 -2.95
N HIS A 537 -7.57 -8.88 -3.31
CA HIS A 537 -6.70 -9.85 -4.01
C HIS A 537 -7.20 -10.34 -5.38
N TYR A 538 -8.08 -9.58 -6.03
CA TYR A 538 -8.51 -9.75 -7.42
C TYR A 538 -8.86 -8.40 -8.03
N SER A 539 -8.86 -8.29 -9.36
CA SER A 539 -9.10 -7.02 -10.04
C SER A 539 -10.47 -7.02 -10.72
N PHE A 540 -11.14 -5.89 -10.68
CA PHE A 540 -12.42 -5.65 -11.34
C PHE A 540 -12.65 -4.15 -11.62
N VAL A 541 -13.52 -3.86 -12.58
CA VAL A 541 -13.91 -2.49 -12.91
C VAL A 541 -15.42 -2.38 -12.99
N TYR A 542 -15.97 -1.34 -12.35
CA TYR A 542 -17.39 -0.99 -12.40
C TYR A 542 -17.61 0.44 -12.87
N ASP A 543 -18.55 0.63 -13.81
CA ASP A 543 -19.16 1.92 -14.06
C ASP A 543 -20.37 2.05 -13.12
N VAL A 544 -20.46 3.15 -12.36
CA VAL A 544 -21.51 3.35 -11.36
C VAL A 544 -22.30 4.61 -11.69
N GLU A 545 -23.61 4.46 -11.85
CA GLU A 545 -24.56 5.51 -12.13
C GLU A 545 -25.48 5.68 -10.90
N LEU A 546 -25.50 6.88 -10.31
CA LEU A 546 -26.41 7.20 -9.20
C LEU A 546 -27.78 7.57 -9.77
N ARG A 547 -28.85 6.97 -9.27
CA ARG A 547 -30.22 7.37 -9.61
C ARG A 547 -30.58 8.64 -8.85
N GLN A 548 -30.81 9.72 -9.56
CA GLN A 548 -31.29 10.94 -8.97
C GLN A 548 -32.73 10.74 -8.43
N THR A 549 -32.96 11.20 -7.20
CA THR A 549 -34.26 11.06 -6.52
C THR A 549 -35.16 12.27 -6.72
N ALA A 550 -34.69 13.35 -7.34
CA ALA A 550 -35.50 14.56 -7.60
C ALA A 550 -35.33 15.05 -9.05
N PRO A 551 -36.42 15.39 -9.75
CA PRO A 551 -36.33 16.03 -11.05
C PRO A 551 -35.68 17.39 -10.90
N SER A 552 -34.73 17.72 -11.80
CA SER A 552 -34.11 19.04 -11.84
C SER A 552 -35.20 20.08 -12.15
N LEU A 553 -35.30 21.15 -11.36
CA LEU A 553 -36.22 22.28 -11.59
C LEU A 553 -35.88 23.06 -12.88
N SER A 554 -34.77 22.75 -13.55
CA SER A 554 -34.26 23.48 -14.72
C SER A 554 -34.50 22.79 -16.07
N GLY A 555 -35.13 21.59 -16.10
CA GLY A 555 -35.43 20.91 -17.37
C GLY A 555 -34.20 20.45 -18.19
N ALA A 556 -32.96 20.64 -17.68
CA ALA A 556 -31.77 20.03 -18.23
C ALA A 556 -31.69 18.58 -17.78
N THR A 557 -31.40 17.67 -18.66
CA THR A 557 -30.99 16.31 -18.34
C THR A 557 -29.65 16.43 -17.60
N ASP A 558 -29.71 16.58 -16.29
CA ASP A 558 -28.54 16.57 -15.41
C ASP A 558 -28.19 15.09 -15.24
N ASP A 559 -27.34 14.58 -16.13
CA ASP A 559 -26.72 13.28 -15.96
C ASP A 559 -25.88 13.37 -14.68
N GLY A 560 -26.24 12.62 -13.64
CA GLY A 560 -25.53 12.62 -12.36
C GLY A 560 -24.04 12.31 -12.54
N PRO A 561 -23.24 12.34 -11.45
CA PRO A 561 -21.80 12.12 -11.55
C PRO A 561 -21.48 10.76 -12.15
N LYS A 562 -20.48 10.71 -13.01
CA LYS A 562 -19.90 9.48 -13.55
C LYS A 562 -18.87 8.96 -12.58
N ILE A 563 -19.02 7.72 -12.14
CA ILE A 563 -18.16 7.12 -11.14
C ILE A 563 -17.58 5.83 -11.73
N TRP A 564 -16.26 5.70 -11.67
CA TRP A 564 -15.55 4.48 -12.04
C TRP A 564 -14.88 3.89 -10.80
N GLN A 565 -15.30 2.69 -10.39
CA GLN A 565 -14.60 1.90 -9.38
C GLN A 565 -13.60 1.01 -10.09
N ILE A 566 -12.33 1.29 -9.92
CA ILE A 566 -11.23 0.51 -10.48
C ILE A 566 -10.51 -0.16 -9.30
N CYS A 567 -10.66 -1.46 -9.19
CA CYS A 567 -9.96 -2.26 -8.20
C CYS A 567 -8.85 -3.04 -8.91
N SER A 568 -7.60 -2.72 -8.54
CA SER A 568 -6.43 -3.48 -8.95
C SER A 568 -5.74 -3.99 -7.70
N SER A 569 -6.12 -5.21 -7.29
CA SER A 569 -5.61 -5.84 -6.09
C SER A 569 -4.88 -7.13 -6.42
N GLY A 570 -3.81 -7.39 -5.64
CA GLY A 570 -2.90 -8.47 -5.88
C GLY A 570 -1.77 -8.09 -6.83
N ILE A 571 -1.00 -7.02 -6.50
CA ILE A 571 0.30 -6.79 -7.16
C ILE A 571 1.09 -8.10 -7.13
N LYS A 572 1.18 -8.73 -5.96
CA LYS A 572 1.72 -10.09 -5.79
C LYS A 572 0.84 -10.89 -4.83
N ASN A 573 -0.38 -11.16 -5.25
CA ASN A 573 -1.34 -11.98 -4.51
C ASN A 573 -2.46 -12.45 -5.45
N LYS A 574 -3.15 -13.54 -5.12
CA LYS A 574 -4.35 -14.01 -5.81
C LYS A 574 -5.14 -15.00 -4.97
N TRP A 575 -6.44 -15.08 -5.22
CA TRP A 575 -7.31 -16.08 -4.62
C TRP A 575 -7.16 -17.46 -5.28
N PRO A 576 -7.56 -18.55 -4.56
CA PRO A 576 -7.69 -19.84 -5.20
C PRO A 576 -8.70 -19.80 -6.36
N ASP A 577 -8.29 -20.26 -7.55
CA ASP A 577 -9.08 -20.17 -8.78
C ASP A 577 -10.47 -20.82 -8.70
N LYS A 578 -10.61 -21.89 -7.93
CA LYS A 578 -11.91 -22.57 -7.74
C LYS A 578 -12.89 -21.68 -6.99
N LEU A 579 -12.42 -20.98 -5.96
CA LEU A 579 -13.26 -20.12 -5.12
C LEU A 579 -13.74 -18.90 -5.91
N ILE A 580 -12.84 -18.21 -6.61
CA ILE A 580 -13.19 -17.05 -7.45
C ILE A 580 -14.20 -17.44 -8.56
N LYS A 581 -14.08 -18.64 -9.15
CA LYS A 581 -15.05 -19.14 -10.14
C LYS A 581 -16.46 -19.27 -9.58
N ILE A 582 -16.58 -19.77 -8.36
CA ILE A 582 -17.87 -19.93 -7.66
C ILE A 582 -18.46 -18.56 -7.33
N LEU A 583 -17.65 -17.66 -6.77
CA LEU A 583 -18.06 -16.32 -6.37
C LEU A 583 -18.49 -15.46 -7.56
N ASP A 584 -17.71 -15.44 -8.65
CA ASP A 584 -18.06 -14.69 -9.85
C ASP A 584 -19.35 -15.22 -10.50
N ARG A 585 -19.50 -16.56 -10.60
CA ARG A 585 -20.71 -17.18 -11.17
C ARG A 585 -21.94 -16.90 -10.33
N GLY A 586 -21.82 -17.03 -9.00
CA GLY A 586 -22.90 -16.74 -8.06
C GLY A 586 -23.30 -15.26 -8.08
N ASN A 587 -22.31 -14.34 -8.13
CA ASN A 587 -22.57 -12.90 -8.21
C ASN A 587 -23.30 -12.51 -9.49
N ARG A 588 -22.91 -13.09 -10.64
CA ARG A 588 -23.60 -12.86 -11.94
C ARG A 588 -25.04 -13.36 -11.92
N TRP A 589 -25.31 -14.49 -11.25
CA TRP A 589 -26.65 -15.05 -11.16
C TRP A 589 -27.53 -14.24 -10.19
N ALA A 590 -27.04 -13.94 -8.98
CA ALA A 590 -27.81 -13.30 -7.92
C ALA A 590 -27.91 -11.78 -8.08
N PHE A 591 -26.86 -11.09 -8.51
CA PHE A 591 -26.73 -9.63 -8.47
C PHE A 591 -26.37 -9.03 -9.85
N SER A 592 -26.92 -9.57 -10.93
CA SER A 592 -26.84 -8.90 -12.24
C SER A 592 -27.50 -7.49 -12.15
N PRO A 593 -27.13 -6.53 -13.03
CA PRO A 593 -27.68 -5.17 -13.00
C PRO A 593 -29.23 -5.10 -12.99
N ARG A 594 -29.90 -6.09 -13.59
CA ARG A 594 -31.38 -6.20 -13.64
C ARG A 594 -31.98 -7.11 -12.57
N SER A 595 -31.19 -7.64 -11.64
CA SER A 595 -31.70 -8.57 -10.61
C SER A 595 -32.60 -7.85 -9.59
N PRO A 596 -33.77 -8.42 -9.28
CA PRO A 596 -34.68 -7.88 -8.25
C PRO A 596 -34.04 -7.94 -6.84
N LEU A 597 -33.04 -8.80 -6.62
CA LEU A 597 -32.32 -8.86 -5.36
C LEU A 597 -31.55 -7.56 -5.04
N ASN A 598 -31.23 -6.76 -6.04
CA ASN A 598 -30.63 -5.44 -5.84
C ASN A 598 -31.56 -4.49 -5.07
N TRP A 599 -32.90 -4.69 -5.10
CA TRP A 599 -33.89 -3.87 -4.39
C TRP A 599 -33.77 -4.00 -2.87
N PHE A 600 -33.30 -5.14 -2.38
CA PHE A 600 -33.09 -5.38 -0.96
C PHE A 600 -31.71 -4.93 -0.46
N THR A 601 -30.95 -4.27 -1.33
CA THR A 601 -29.62 -3.76 -1.04
C THR A 601 -29.55 -2.24 -1.25
N LYS A 602 -28.47 -1.59 -0.84
CA LYS A 602 -28.23 -0.15 -1.13
C LYS A 602 -28.12 0.15 -2.63
N ARG A 603 -27.90 -0.85 -3.49
CA ARG A 603 -27.91 -0.73 -4.95
C ARG A 603 -29.28 -0.35 -5.55
N ARG A 604 -30.35 -0.26 -4.73
CA ARG A 604 -31.65 0.27 -5.17
C ARG A 604 -31.54 1.70 -5.71
N GLY A 605 -30.63 2.52 -5.14
CA GLY A 605 -30.41 3.91 -5.55
C GLY A 605 -29.37 4.11 -6.64
N MET A 606 -28.82 3.02 -7.22
CA MET A 606 -27.72 3.10 -8.19
C MET A 606 -27.78 1.96 -9.19
N ARG A 607 -27.05 2.12 -10.32
CA ARG A 607 -26.79 1.07 -11.29
C ARG A 607 -25.29 0.81 -11.31
N VAL A 608 -24.87 -0.41 -11.02
CA VAL A 608 -23.46 -0.83 -11.02
C VAL A 608 -23.25 -1.76 -12.20
N ILE A 609 -22.48 -1.31 -13.17
CA ILE A 609 -22.27 -1.99 -14.46
C ILE A 609 -20.83 -2.54 -14.47
N PRO A 610 -20.64 -3.87 -14.43
CA PRO A 610 -19.29 -4.44 -14.46
C PRO A 610 -18.72 -4.42 -15.87
N ARG A 611 -17.47 -4.01 -16.02
CA ARG A 611 -16.69 -4.23 -17.23
C ARG A 611 -16.17 -5.66 -17.27
N LYS A 612 -15.84 -6.14 -18.47
CA LYS A 612 -15.36 -7.49 -18.70
C LYS A 612 -13.87 -7.47 -19.02
N PRO A 613 -13.01 -8.18 -18.25
CA PRO A 613 -11.62 -8.37 -18.65
C PRO A 613 -11.54 -9.24 -19.92
N VAL A 614 -10.83 -8.76 -20.93
CA VAL A 614 -10.66 -9.42 -22.23
C VAL A 614 -9.92 -10.76 -22.05
N GLY A 615 -10.24 -11.75 -22.88
CA GLY A 615 -9.58 -13.06 -22.81
C GLY A 615 -10.05 -13.97 -21.66
N THR A 616 -10.90 -13.49 -20.74
CA THR A 616 -11.40 -14.33 -19.65
C THR A 616 -12.56 -15.23 -20.12
N PRO A 617 -12.59 -16.51 -19.70
CA PRO A 617 -13.61 -17.46 -20.15
C PRO A 617 -14.99 -17.16 -19.57
N HIS A 618 -16.05 -17.50 -20.33
CA HIS A 618 -17.44 -17.55 -19.86
C HIS A 618 -18.04 -16.24 -19.32
N GLY A 619 -17.58 -15.07 -19.79
CA GLY A 619 -18.13 -13.77 -19.38
C GLY A 619 -17.81 -13.40 -17.94
N ARG A 620 -16.69 -13.85 -17.40
CA ARG A 620 -16.15 -13.43 -16.12
C ARG A 620 -16.04 -11.91 -16.04
N ARG A 621 -16.28 -11.38 -14.84
CA ARG A 621 -16.21 -9.94 -14.53
C ARG A 621 -15.08 -9.62 -13.55
N ILE A 622 -14.41 -10.64 -13.03
CA ILE A 622 -13.31 -10.59 -12.09
C ILE A 622 -12.08 -11.19 -12.74
N LEU A 623 -10.97 -10.49 -12.69
CA LEU A 623 -9.65 -10.98 -13.08
C LEU A 623 -8.91 -11.48 -11.84
N ASN A 624 -8.55 -12.76 -11.80
CA ASN A 624 -7.78 -13.38 -10.73
C ASN A 624 -6.35 -13.64 -11.22
N ALA A 625 -5.58 -12.57 -11.32
CA ALA A 625 -4.18 -12.63 -11.72
C ALA A 625 -3.40 -11.55 -10.95
N SER A 626 -2.15 -11.85 -10.59
CA SER A 626 -1.25 -10.80 -10.11
C SER A 626 -0.96 -9.80 -11.23
N GLY A 627 -0.73 -8.56 -10.87
CA GLY A 627 -0.48 -7.49 -11.82
C GLY A 627 -0.72 -6.12 -11.20
N ILE A 628 -0.65 -5.10 -12.03
CA ILE A 628 -0.89 -3.70 -11.64
C ILE A 628 -1.84 -3.03 -12.63
N GLY A 629 -2.75 -2.19 -12.14
CA GLY A 629 -3.66 -1.43 -12.99
C GLY A 629 -2.93 -0.32 -13.74
N LEU A 630 -3.24 -0.17 -15.02
CA LEU A 630 -2.84 0.97 -15.86
C LEU A 630 -4.11 1.67 -16.32
N VAL A 631 -4.27 2.92 -15.90
CA VAL A 631 -5.46 3.74 -16.19
C VAL A 631 -5.04 4.91 -17.04
N GLU A 632 -5.66 5.05 -18.20
CA GLU A 632 -5.48 6.19 -19.10
C GLU A 632 -6.70 7.11 -19.01
N LEU A 633 -6.46 8.42 -18.94
CA LEU A 633 -7.47 9.45 -18.74
C LEU A 633 -7.51 10.41 -19.92
N ASP A 634 -8.71 10.89 -20.25
CA ASP A 634 -8.90 11.98 -21.20
C ASP A 634 -8.68 13.38 -20.57
N GLU A 635 -8.88 14.42 -21.37
CA GLU A 635 -8.75 15.80 -20.91
C GLU A 635 -9.76 16.20 -19.83
N THR A 636 -10.86 15.48 -19.68
CA THR A 636 -11.88 15.71 -18.65
C THR A 636 -11.58 14.94 -17.35
N GLY A 637 -10.55 14.09 -17.34
CA GLY A 637 -10.21 13.20 -16.24
C GLY A 637 -11.06 11.93 -16.21
N ALA A 638 -11.79 11.61 -17.27
CA ALA A 638 -12.52 10.35 -17.41
C ALA A 638 -11.61 9.23 -17.94
N PRO A 639 -11.74 7.98 -17.46
CA PRO A 639 -10.94 6.87 -17.97
C PRO A 639 -11.34 6.49 -19.40
N ILE A 640 -10.39 6.57 -20.32
CA ILE A 640 -10.53 6.13 -21.72
C ILE A 640 -10.11 4.67 -21.88
N ASP A 641 -9.08 4.26 -21.17
CA ASP A 641 -8.65 2.85 -21.15
C ASP A 641 -8.30 2.41 -19.73
N ILE A 642 -8.65 1.18 -19.39
CA ILE A 642 -8.40 0.57 -18.08
C ILE A 642 -7.87 -0.83 -18.32
N ASN A 643 -6.60 -1.02 -17.99
CA ASN A 643 -5.87 -2.27 -18.19
C ASN A 643 -5.34 -2.82 -16.88
N GLN A 644 -5.21 -4.14 -16.80
CA GLN A 644 -4.33 -4.82 -15.85
C GLN A 644 -3.06 -5.22 -16.60
N VAL A 645 -1.93 -4.70 -16.16
CA VAL A 645 -0.61 -5.11 -16.62
C VAL A 645 -0.21 -6.37 -15.86
N LEU A 646 -0.03 -7.47 -16.57
CA LEU A 646 0.46 -8.70 -15.98
C LEU A 646 1.98 -8.66 -15.77
N PRO A 647 2.56 -9.54 -14.96
CA PRO A 647 3.99 -9.51 -14.65
C PRO A 647 4.94 -9.60 -15.85
N ASP A 648 4.49 -10.16 -16.96
CA ASP A 648 5.22 -10.23 -18.23
C ASP A 648 5.07 -8.98 -19.12
N GLY A 649 4.34 -7.96 -18.65
CA GLY A 649 4.04 -6.73 -19.36
C GLY A 649 2.85 -6.82 -20.32
N SER A 650 2.20 -7.96 -20.45
CA SER A 650 0.98 -8.09 -21.26
C SER A 650 -0.20 -7.37 -20.61
N LEU A 651 -1.11 -6.84 -21.45
CA LEU A 651 -2.25 -6.05 -21.01
C LEU A 651 -3.54 -6.85 -21.08
N VAL A 652 -4.36 -6.77 -20.04
CA VAL A 652 -5.73 -7.28 -19.99
C VAL A 652 -6.68 -6.10 -19.85
N SER A 653 -7.33 -5.67 -20.94
CA SER A 653 -8.29 -4.56 -20.96
C SER A 653 -9.60 -4.94 -20.31
N PHE A 654 -10.22 -3.96 -19.62
CA PHE A 654 -11.58 -4.05 -19.07
C PHE A 654 -12.57 -3.32 -19.99
N GLU A 655 -13.30 -4.05 -20.81
CA GLU A 655 -14.21 -3.50 -21.81
C GLU A 655 -15.65 -3.38 -21.32
N ARG A 656 -16.34 -2.30 -21.74
CA ARG A 656 -17.79 -2.14 -21.57
C ARG A 656 -18.52 -3.00 -22.61
N ARG A 657 -19.60 -3.67 -22.22
CA ARG A 657 -20.40 -4.48 -23.17
C ARG A 657 -21.23 -3.57 -24.08
N GLU A 658 -21.13 -3.72 -25.40
CA GLU A 658 -21.93 -2.97 -26.38
C GLU A 658 -23.46 -3.14 -26.21
N ALA A 659 -23.92 -4.28 -25.70
CA ALA A 659 -25.35 -4.54 -25.48
C ALA A 659 -25.92 -3.81 -24.26
N GLU A 660 -25.09 -3.32 -23.34
CA GLU A 660 -25.50 -2.51 -22.18
C GLU A 660 -25.43 -1.00 -22.49
N ALA A 661 -24.76 -0.62 -23.61
CA ALA A 661 -24.67 0.75 -24.11
C ALA A 661 -25.85 1.14 -25.04
N ARG A 662 -26.69 0.21 -25.48
CA ARG A 662 -27.83 0.49 -26.39
C ARG A 662 -29.17 0.75 -25.70
N ASP A 663 -29.24 0.75 -24.41
CA ASP A 663 -30.45 1.03 -23.62
C ASP A 663 -30.36 2.42 -22.91
N ASP A 664 -29.49 3.33 -23.38
CA ASP A 664 -29.43 4.75 -22.99
C ASP A 664 -30.37 5.62 -23.86
#